data_7e0efce55e958dd75e1064ab6ee5a5d4
#
_entry.id   7e0efce55e958dd75e1064ab6ee5a5d4
#
_cell.length_a   1.000
_cell.length_b   1.000
_cell.length_c   1.000
_cell.angle_alpha   90.00
_cell.angle_beta   90.00
_cell.angle_gamma   90.00
#
_symmetry.space_group_name_H-M   'P 1'
#
loop_
_entity.id
_entity.type
_entity.pdbx_description
1 polymer ?
#
loop_
_entity_poly.entity_id
_entity_poly.type
_entity_poly.pdbx_seq_one_letter_code
_entity_poly.pdbx_strand_id
1 'polypeptide(L)'
;MGSQRWQYTRRDMLKFGAVTGAASLIGRNAWADVCVDNEMIDPMSDLEFTGCSVGGEPMTTSPFILRPFEDALPVPQTLRPGWRYPDGTVASPRDPNAWFVRKSMQFGDNTVVRPGPEPGHQDALGDRPGNSAIAHPEWGVPNAGTHQLWSSGRGVMDQDLGLPDPLLFHVRLQVAAHDFTTSPVQPIDASGAPVRPPRGSPAIPVGDGTYRLPPATIYGFNGTFPGPMINAEYGRPVLVRFENDLDLNPMCLPRLDFGAPDWAFLTHLHNGHTAPESDGNPNHLVDNDGGYMPSEWSDNLYLNYPAGGDDREKQSFLWFHDHRMHHTGANVYKGLVGLFPLYDPVLDSGDETRGLRLPGVRTNNRDGTFNVDYDIPLALYDCRLDDGVTPHQDQHTPLTPDPRLPGQVCGATHPEWWGNLFFRHYPNHGFVGDIFTVNGTAFPVLHVKKRKYRFRYLGASVARQYDLSFRIGTPHAFPGMQGQYNFATNQRGNWVKNKGTLALRQYQIASEGGLLPNAIVRDSIQIWPAKRREVIVDFSTDVNGNPIPSGTVIYLTNTLQMLNGRKATDPTEPGFDGDYCVPILKIVIEDAAPDTSVIPSPRTLLRAAPPFDVTAQKVRDFTLVRSGTAGGEAEWLINNLAFDPSAPLALPVWGTAEAWGINNGGGGWTHPMHLHMEEHHVISRTSDPALHPDDTGKEDVVALEPGEQTVIFRRFRTFLGNYVGHCHNLPHEDHNMMFGWTIVKPR
;
A
#
# COMPACT_ATOMS: atom_id res chain seq x y z
N MET A 1 -0.68 -11.30 -33.11
CA MET A 1 -0.25 -12.71 -33.12
C MET A 1 -0.92 -13.36 -31.92
N GLY A 2 -1.57 -14.50 -32.12
CA GLY A 2 -2.60 -14.99 -31.23
C GLY A 2 -2.15 -15.25 -29.80
N SER A 3 -2.91 -14.74 -28.85
CA SER A 3 -2.86 -15.07 -27.43
C SER A 3 -3.08 -16.58 -27.26
N GLN A 4 -2.05 -17.30 -26.87
CA GLN A 4 -2.23 -18.66 -26.38
C GLN A 4 -2.82 -18.55 -24.97
N ARG A 5 -4.13 -18.75 -24.87
CA ARG A 5 -4.82 -18.97 -23.60
C ARG A 5 -4.32 -20.28 -23.01
N TRP A 6 -3.67 -20.23 -21.86
CA TRP A 6 -3.33 -21.41 -21.08
C TRP A 6 -4.58 -21.86 -20.32
N GLN A 7 -5.23 -22.86 -20.84
CA GLN A 7 -6.29 -23.56 -20.11
C GLN A 7 -5.63 -24.68 -19.30
N TYR A 8 -5.62 -24.57 -18.00
CA TYR A 8 -5.32 -25.71 -17.14
C TYR A 8 -6.40 -26.76 -17.35
N THR A 9 -6.00 -27.93 -17.76
CA THR A 9 -6.96 -29.01 -17.99
C THR A 9 -7.36 -29.62 -16.65
N ARG A 10 -8.58 -30.16 -16.60
CA ARG A 10 -9.09 -30.98 -15.46
C ARG A 10 -8.06 -32.01 -14.95
N ARG A 11 -7.14 -32.41 -15.81
CA ARG A 11 -6.07 -33.36 -15.52
C ARG A 11 -4.89 -32.74 -14.79
N ASP A 12 -4.64 -31.48 -14.97
CA ASP A 12 -3.56 -30.74 -14.31
C ASP A 12 -3.99 -30.39 -12.87
N MET A 13 -5.22 -29.98 -12.67
CA MET A 13 -5.79 -29.74 -11.34
C MET A 13 -5.94 -30.99 -10.50
N LEU A 14 -6.23 -32.14 -11.11
CA LEU A 14 -6.25 -33.42 -10.41
C LEU A 14 -4.86 -33.88 -9.91
N LYS A 15 -3.79 -33.41 -10.51
CA LYS A 15 -2.42 -33.63 -10.01
C LYS A 15 -2.11 -32.84 -8.75
N PHE A 16 -2.69 -31.65 -8.62
CA PHE A 16 -2.59 -30.85 -7.39
C PHE A 16 -3.41 -31.42 -6.23
N GLY A 17 -4.61 -31.93 -6.51
CA GLY A 17 -5.49 -32.52 -5.49
C GLY A 17 -5.01 -33.86 -4.91
N ALA A 18 -3.97 -34.47 -5.46
CA ALA A 18 -3.47 -35.78 -5.01
C ALA A 18 -2.46 -35.70 -3.86
N VAL A 19 -1.99 -34.51 -3.50
CA VAL A 19 -0.91 -34.30 -2.52
C VAL A 19 -1.42 -33.97 -1.11
N THR A 20 -2.66 -33.55 -0.94
CA THR A 20 -3.21 -33.25 0.39
C THR A 20 -4.21 -34.33 0.82
N GLY A 21 -3.80 -35.19 1.72
CA GLY A 21 -4.59 -36.31 2.27
C GLY A 21 -5.80 -35.94 3.14
N ALA A 22 -6.32 -34.71 3.05
CA ALA A 22 -7.46 -34.23 3.82
C ALA A 22 -8.78 -34.12 3.01
N ALA A 23 -8.78 -34.48 1.73
CA ALA A 23 -9.95 -34.32 0.84
C ALA A 23 -10.99 -35.45 0.92
N SER A 24 -11.10 -36.19 2.03
CA SER A 24 -11.89 -37.43 2.07
C SER A 24 -13.32 -37.32 2.62
N LEU A 25 -13.84 -36.13 2.91
CA LEU A 25 -15.18 -36.01 3.54
C LEU A 25 -16.21 -35.12 2.84
N ILE A 26 -15.89 -34.48 1.73
CA ILE A 26 -16.84 -33.72 0.91
C ILE A 26 -16.81 -34.29 -0.51
N GLY A 27 -17.99 -34.57 -1.05
CA GLY A 27 -18.11 -35.25 -2.34
C GLY A 27 -17.26 -34.55 -3.45
N ARG A 28 -16.36 -35.31 -4.01
CA ARG A 28 -15.37 -34.87 -5.02
C ARG A 28 -15.92 -34.09 -6.21
N ASN A 29 -17.21 -34.11 -6.43
CA ASN A 29 -17.85 -33.46 -7.59
C ASN A 29 -18.20 -31.98 -7.34
N ALA A 30 -18.48 -31.56 -6.12
CA ALA A 30 -18.81 -30.16 -5.81
C ALA A 30 -17.57 -29.22 -5.90
N TRP A 31 -16.40 -29.76 -5.64
CA TRP A 31 -15.15 -29.00 -5.69
C TRP A 31 -14.64 -28.72 -7.10
N ALA A 32 -14.80 -29.73 -7.97
CA ALA A 32 -14.33 -29.60 -9.34
C ALA A 32 -15.10 -28.53 -10.10
N ASP A 33 -16.37 -28.33 -9.79
CA ASP A 33 -17.21 -27.40 -10.50
C ASP A 33 -16.99 -25.94 -10.05
N VAL A 34 -16.67 -25.72 -8.78
CA VAL A 34 -16.44 -24.37 -8.23
C VAL A 34 -15.07 -23.81 -8.61
N CYS A 35 -14.05 -24.67 -8.73
CA CYS A 35 -12.70 -24.22 -9.06
C CYS A 35 -12.34 -24.30 -10.57
N VAL A 36 -13.13 -25.04 -11.36
CA VAL A 36 -12.85 -25.24 -12.79
C VAL A 36 -13.34 -24.10 -13.67
N ASP A 37 -14.39 -23.39 -13.23
CA ASP A 37 -14.93 -22.24 -13.94
C ASP A 37 -14.23 -20.93 -13.58
N ASN A 38 -13.15 -20.98 -12.81
CA ASN A 38 -12.26 -19.86 -12.60
C ASN A 38 -11.40 -19.62 -13.87
N GLU A 39 -12.04 -19.31 -14.97
CA GLU A 39 -11.37 -18.48 -15.96
C GLU A 39 -11.08 -17.15 -15.24
N MET A 40 -9.81 -16.79 -15.14
CA MET A 40 -9.47 -15.44 -14.68
C MET A 40 -10.28 -14.48 -15.56
N ILE A 41 -11.18 -13.73 -14.94
CA ILE A 41 -11.75 -12.59 -15.63
C ILE A 41 -10.54 -11.72 -15.91
N ASP A 42 -10.27 -11.48 -17.16
CA ASP A 42 -9.37 -10.44 -17.60
C ASP A 42 -9.84 -9.16 -16.89
N PRO A 43 -9.05 -8.59 -15.95
CA PRO A 43 -9.43 -7.36 -15.27
C PRO A 43 -9.78 -6.26 -16.28
N MET A 44 -9.27 -6.37 -17.49
CA MET A 44 -9.57 -5.49 -18.60
C MET A 44 -10.95 -5.73 -19.22
N SER A 45 -11.51 -6.95 -19.12
CA SER A 45 -12.83 -7.25 -19.68
C SER A 45 -13.99 -6.76 -18.82
N ASP A 46 -13.74 -6.38 -17.56
CA ASP A 46 -14.78 -5.97 -16.62
C ASP A 46 -15.21 -4.51 -16.75
N LEU A 47 -14.56 -3.76 -17.61
CA LEU A 47 -14.80 -2.34 -17.79
C LEU A 47 -16.16 -2.01 -18.39
N GLU A 48 -16.79 -2.96 -19.07
CA GLU A 48 -18.10 -2.75 -19.71
C GLU A 48 -19.28 -2.85 -18.73
N PHE A 49 -19.05 -3.24 -17.47
CA PHE A 49 -20.09 -3.35 -16.43
C PHE A 49 -20.61 -2.01 -15.90
N THR A 50 -20.30 -0.92 -16.57
CA THR A 50 -20.89 0.40 -16.30
C THR A 50 -22.42 0.42 -16.42
N GLY A 51 -23.01 -0.58 -17.09
CA GLY A 51 -24.45 -0.69 -17.25
C GLY A 51 -25.27 -0.88 -15.98
N CYS A 52 -24.68 -1.42 -14.93
CA CYS A 52 -25.35 -1.56 -13.64
C CYS A 52 -25.12 -0.37 -12.70
N SER A 53 -24.26 0.54 -13.06
CA SER A 53 -24.07 1.78 -12.30
C SER A 53 -25.00 2.86 -12.86
N VAL A 54 -26.00 3.22 -12.09
CA VAL A 54 -26.87 4.34 -12.42
C VAL A 54 -26.08 5.64 -12.31
N GLY A 55 -25.73 6.25 -13.43
CA GLY A 55 -25.28 7.65 -13.45
C GLY A 55 -23.79 7.88 -13.24
N GLY A 56 -22.92 7.29 -14.04
CA GLY A 56 -21.49 7.59 -14.01
C GLY A 56 -20.76 6.83 -12.90
N GLU A 57 -19.51 7.15 -12.68
CA GLU A 57 -18.65 6.50 -11.70
C GLU A 57 -19.39 6.26 -10.37
N PRO A 58 -19.40 5.05 -9.84
CA PRO A 58 -20.14 4.76 -8.64
C PRO A 58 -19.50 5.50 -7.47
N MET A 59 -20.11 6.58 -7.08
CA MET A 59 -19.98 7.08 -5.73
C MET A 59 -20.55 6.01 -4.82
N THR A 60 -19.67 5.22 -4.33
CA THR A 60 -20.02 4.05 -3.55
C THR A 60 -20.18 4.46 -2.10
N THR A 61 -21.41 4.64 -1.68
CA THR A 61 -21.72 4.89 -0.28
C THR A 61 -21.97 3.59 0.44
N SER A 62 -21.33 3.42 1.58
CA SER A 62 -21.68 2.36 2.52
C SER A 62 -23.11 2.58 3.02
N PRO A 63 -23.95 1.55 3.05
CA PRO A 63 -25.37 1.69 3.36
C PRO A 63 -25.64 1.76 4.87
N PHE A 64 -24.78 2.46 5.63
CA PHE A 64 -24.87 2.48 7.08
C PHE A 64 -24.69 3.86 7.67
N ILE A 65 -25.31 4.07 8.81
CA ILE A 65 -24.85 5.03 9.82
C ILE A 65 -24.02 4.24 10.82
N LEU A 66 -22.77 4.60 11.00
CA LEU A 66 -21.92 4.04 12.05
C LEU A 66 -21.63 5.08 13.15
N ARG A 67 -21.20 4.59 14.31
CA ARG A 67 -20.75 5.43 15.42
C ARG A 67 -19.23 5.54 15.36
N PRO A 68 -18.69 6.72 14.98
CA PRO A 68 -17.25 6.91 14.94
C PRO A 68 -16.68 7.05 16.36
N PHE A 69 -15.38 6.77 16.48
CA PHE A 69 -14.59 7.06 17.69
C PHE A 69 -14.98 6.22 18.93
N GLU A 70 -15.44 5.01 18.72
CA GLU A 70 -15.68 4.04 19.78
C GLU A 70 -14.58 2.99 19.87
N ASP A 71 -13.97 2.65 18.73
CA ASP A 71 -12.89 1.68 18.66
C ASP A 71 -11.51 2.34 18.85
N ALA A 72 -10.61 1.68 19.57
CA ALA A 72 -9.26 2.19 19.80
C ALA A 72 -8.41 2.06 18.53
N LEU A 73 -7.50 3.03 18.29
CA LEU A 73 -6.51 2.92 17.22
C LEU A 73 -5.55 1.76 17.52
N PRO A 74 -5.41 0.78 16.61
CA PRO A 74 -4.37 -0.22 16.73
C PRO A 74 -2.98 0.41 16.54
N VAL A 75 -2.10 0.25 17.53
CA VAL A 75 -0.71 0.68 17.45
C VAL A 75 0.15 -0.55 17.13
N PRO A 76 0.75 -0.64 15.93
CA PRO A 76 1.52 -1.80 15.54
C PRO A 76 2.74 -2.01 16.44
N GLN A 77 3.04 -3.28 16.70
CA GLN A 77 4.28 -3.70 17.36
C GLN A 77 5.17 -4.39 16.33
N THR A 78 6.49 -4.31 16.52
CA THR A 78 7.40 -4.94 15.57
C THR A 78 7.21 -6.46 15.52
N LEU A 79 7.21 -7.01 14.31
CA LEU A 79 7.23 -8.46 14.10
C LEU A 79 8.47 -9.04 14.77
N ARG A 80 8.32 -10.23 15.35
CA ARG A 80 9.45 -10.96 15.94
C ARG A 80 10.06 -11.87 14.89
N PRO A 81 11.40 -11.99 14.85
CA PRO A 81 12.06 -12.89 13.93
C PRO A 81 11.65 -14.33 14.21
N GLY A 82 11.62 -15.12 13.20
CA GLY A 82 11.37 -16.54 13.33
C GLY A 82 11.00 -17.18 11.99
N TRP A 83 11.47 -18.40 11.81
CA TRP A 83 11.05 -19.28 10.76
C TRP A 83 10.18 -20.38 11.36
N ARG A 84 9.11 -20.75 10.69
CA ARG A 84 8.28 -21.87 11.13
C ARG A 84 8.58 -23.09 10.27
N TYR A 85 8.85 -24.20 10.95
CA TYR A 85 8.88 -25.51 10.29
C TYR A 85 7.46 -25.93 9.85
N PRO A 86 7.35 -26.89 8.90
CA PRO A 86 6.04 -27.40 8.46
C PRO A 86 5.15 -27.93 9.59
N ASP A 87 5.75 -28.36 10.71
CA ASP A 87 5.02 -28.80 11.91
C ASP A 87 4.51 -27.64 12.80
N GLY A 88 4.75 -26.39 12.35
CA GLY A 88 4.32 -25.18 13.08
C GLY A 88 5.29 -24.73 14.19
N THR A 89 6.35 -25.48 14.46
CA THR A 89 7.36 -25.04 15.42
C THR A 89 8.19 -23.89 14.86
N VAL A 90 8.59 -22.97 15.75
CA VAL A 90 9.41 -21.82 15.35
C VAL A 90 10.88 -22.22 15.40
N ALA A 91 11.56 -22.14 14.26
CA ALA A 91 13.00 -22.31 14.21
C ALA A 91 13.69 -21.14 14.93
N SER A 92 14.64 -21.44 15.79
CA SER A 92 15.50 -20.39 16.32
C SER A 92 16.32 -19.78 15.16
N PRO A 93 16.42 -18.45 15.07
CA PRO A 93 17.32 -17.80 14.12
C PRO A 93 18.78 -18.24 14.28
N ARG A 94 19.10 -18.84 15.40
CA ARG A 94 20.43 -19.38 15.75
C ARG A 94 20.54 -20.89 15.62
N ASP A 95 19.49 -21.56 15.12
CA ASP A 95 19.55 -22.99 14.90
C ASP A 95 20.48 -23.29 13.72
N PRO A 96 21.66 -23.88 13.96
CA PRO A 96 22.60 -24.17 12.88
C PRO A 96 22.07 -25.24 11.91
N ASN A 97 20.98 -25.91 12.26
CA ASN A 97 20.32 -26.91 11.41
C ASN A 97 19.16 -26.29 10.62
N ALA A 98 18.72 -25.10 10.93
CA ALA A 98 17.79 -24.38 10.09
C ALA A 98 18.48 -24.09 8.75
N TRP A 99 18.12 -24.88 7.73
CA TRP A 99 18.71 -24.74 6.39
C TRP A 99 18.62 -23.30 5.89
N PHE A 100 17.53 -22.62 6.25
CA PHE A 100 17.25 -21.23 5.95
C PHE A 100 18.40 -20.30 6.40
N VAL A 101 18.89 -20.47 7.63
CA VAL A 101 20.01 -19.69 8.14
C VAL A 101 21.29 -19.96 7.37
N ARG A 102 21.57 -21.24 7.08
CA ARG A 102 22.81 -21.62 6.38
C ARG A 102 22.85 -21.19 4.93
N LYS A 103 21.70 -21.10 4.28
CA LYS A 103 21.63 -20.90 2.83
C LYS A 103 21.41 -19.46 2.45
N SER A 104 20.62 -18.72 3.24
CA SER A 104 20.47 -17.29 3.05
C SER A 104 21.74 -16.49 3.35
N MET A 105 22.69 -17.06 4.06
CA MET A 105 24.00 -16.45 4.30
C MET A 105 25.04 -16.73 3.21
N GLN A 106 24.75 -17.53 2.22
CA GLN A 106 25.64 -17.77 1.09
C GLN A 106 25.44 -16.72 0.01
N PHE A 107 25.77 -15.48 0.34
CA PHE A 107 25.72 -14.39 -0.61
C PHE A 107 26.81 -14.54 -1.66
N GLY A 108 26.46 -14.29 -2.91
CA GLY A 108 27.41 -14.15 -4.00
C GLY A 108 27.90 -15.41 -4.67
N ASP A 109 27.51 -16.56 -4.22
CA ASP A 109 27.56 -17.75 -5.05
C ASP A 109 26.18 -18.03 -5.65
N ASN A 110 26.13 -18.60 -6.81
CA ASN A 110 24.90 -18.97 -7.50
C ASN A 110 24.14 -20.12 -6.82
N THR A 111 24.37 -20.31 -5.55
CA THR A 111 23.77 -21.34 -4.73
C THR A 111 22.99 -20.72 -3.58
N VAL A 112 22.13 -19.77 -3.86
CA VAL A 112 21.00 -19.55 -2.97
C VAL A 112 20.16 -20.81 -3.04
N VAL A 113 20.49 -21.70 -2.18
CA VAL A 113 19.88 -23.00 -2.19
C VAL A 113 18.61 -22.89 -1.38
N ARG A 114 17.62 -23.28 -2.04
CA ARG A 114 16.37 -23.63 -1.49
C ARG A 114 16.46 -24.52 -0.31
N PRO A 115 15.47 -24.44 0.54
CA PRO A 115 15.12 -25.55 1.35
C PRO A 115 14.97 -26.73 0.43
N GLY A 116 15.43 -27.87 0.94
CA GLY A 116 15.13 -29.09 0.26
C GLY A 116 13.66 -29.10 -0.13
N PRO A 117 13.36 -29.60 -1.31
CA PRO A 117 12.03 -29.43 -1.88
C PRO A 117 11.01 -30.13 -1.01
N GLU A 118 10.18 -29.35 -0.36
CA GLU A 118 8.80 -29.74 -0.30
C GLU A 118 8.33 -29.68 -1.77
N PRO A 119 7.79 -30.77 -2.32
CA PRO A 119 7.31 -30.76 -3.68
C PRO A 119 6.27 -29.66 -3.88
N GLY A 120 6.55 -28.71 -4.74
CA GLY A 120 5.67 -27.57 -5.01
C GLY A 120 6.17 -26.22 -4.50
N HIS A 121 7.19 -26.17 -3.67
CA HIS A 121 7.79 -24.90 -3.27
C HIS A 121 8.80 -24.45 -4.32
N GLN A 122 8.58 -23.28 -4.87
CA GLN A 122 9.53 -22.63 -5.75
C GLN A 122 10.20 -21.47 -5.04
N ASP A 123 11.50 -21.45 -5.12
CA ASP A 123 12.29 -20.32 -4.68
C ASP A 123 12.26 -19.25 -5.76
N ALA A 124 11.75 -18.09 -5.41
CA ALA A 124 11.72 -16.95 -6.29
C ALA A 124 13.08 -16.58 -6.87
N LEU A 125 14.12 -16.90 -6.14
CA LEU A 125 15.47 -16.50 -6.53
C LEU A 125 16.19 -17.54 -7.36
N GLY A 126 15.77 -18.78 -7.30
CA GLY A 126 16.54 -19.87 -7.89
C GLY A 126 16.00 -20.48 -9.16
N ASP A 127 14.71 -20.68 -9.28
CA ASP A 127 14.16 -21.55 -10.34
C ASP A 127 13.19 -20.85 -11.25
N ARG A 128 12.90 -19.59 -10.99
CA ARG A 128 12.01 -18.90 -11.88
C ARG A 128 12.81 -18.35 -13.05
N PRO A 129 12.60 -18.84 -14.27
CA PRO A 129 13.23 -18.29 -15.45
C PRO A 129 12.93 -16.80 -15.60
N GLY A 130 11.84 -16.35 -15.00
CA GLY A 130 11.45 -14.98 -15.06
C GLY A 130 12.27 -14.06 -14.17
N ASN A 131 12.79 -14.50 -13.08
CA ASN A 131 13.46 -13.58 -12.15
C ASN A 131 14.60 -12.88 -12.84
N SER A 132 14.85 -13.34 -13.96
CA SER A 132 15.79 -12.66 -14.75
C SER A 132 15.70 -13.16 -16.16
N ALA A 133 14.54 -13.34 -16.50
CA ALA A 133 14.20 -12.94 -17.85
C ALA A 133 14.95 -11.67 -18.13
N ILE A 134 15.41 -11.29 -17.11
CA ILE A 134 16.08 -10.22 -16.76
C ILE A 134 17.57 -10.36 -16.86
N ALA A 135 18.13 -11.46 -17.01
CA ALA A 135 19.46 -11.58 -17.52
C ALA A 135 19.42 -11.14 -18.99
N HIS A 136 19.82 -9.94 -19.22
CA HIS A 136 20.14 -9.46 -20.54
C HIS A 136 21.68 -9.34 -20.63
N PRO A 137 22.38 -10.44 -21.00
CA PRO A 137 23.83 -10.42 -21.12
C PRO A 137 24.32 -9.36 -22.09
N GLU A 138 23.53 -9.05 -23.11
CA GLU A 138 23.77 -7.99 -24.05
C GLU A 138 23.75 -6.59 -23.44
N TRP A 139 23.04 -6.40 -22.35
CA TRP A 139 23.00 -5.16 -21.58
C TRP A 139 23.96 -5.17 -20.38
N GLY A 140 24.67 -6.28 -20.19
CA GLY A 140 25.58 -6.45 -19.07
C GLY A 140 24.91 -6.73 -17.75
N VAL A 141 23.66 -7.13 -17.75
CA VAL A 141 22.92 -7.55 -16.57
C VAL A 141 23.31 -8.99 -16.24
N PRO A 142 23.67 -9.30 -14.99
CA PRO A 142 24.09 -10.63 -14.60
C PRO A 142 22.94 -11.65 -14.70
N ASN A 143 23.29 -12.93 -14.81
CA ASN A 143 22.31 -14.00 -14.71
C ASN A 143 21.66 -14.01 -13.35
N ALA A 144 20.42 -14.40 -13.37
CA ALA A 144 19.64 -14.65 -12.18
C ALA A 144 20.08 -15.85 -11.37
N GLY A 145 19.41 -15.98 -10.28
CA GLY A 145 19.55 -17.07 -9.37
C GLY A 145 20.46 -16.77 -8.19
N THR A 146 20.91 -15.51 -8.07
CA THR A 146 21.68 -15.02 -6.92
C THR A 146 21.19 -13.67 -6.47
N HIS A 147 21.23 -13.43 -5.16
CA HIS A 147 21.14 -12.07 -4.66
C HIS A 147 22.31 -11.25 -5.16
N GLN A 148 22.04 -10.14 -5.81
CA GLN A 148 23.07 -9.18 -6.13
C GLN A 148 23.62 -8.57 -4.86
N LEU A 149 24.91 -8.47 -4.81
CA LEU A 149 25.59 -7.85 -3.72
C LEU A 149 25.71 -6.35 -3.94
N TRP A 150 25.66 -5.66 -2.84
CA TRP A 150 25.77 -4.23 -2.78
C TRP A 150 26.90 -3.66 -3.65
N SER A 151 26.69 -2.47 -4.10
CA SER A 151 27.56 -1.51 -4.74
C SER A 151 28.21 -1.93 -6.05
N SER A 152 28.43 -3.16 -6.31
CA SER A 152 29.14 -3.51 -7.52
C SER A 152 28.27 -4.14 -8.59
N GLY A 153 27.12 -4.65 -8.19
CA GLY A 153 26.46 -5.63 -9.05
C GLY A 153 27.45 -6.71 -9.47
N ARG A 154 28.48 -6.94 -8.67
CA ARG A 154 29.65 -7.73 -9.05
C ARG A 154 30.40 -8.38 -7.93
N GLY A 155 29.77 -8.54 -6.80
CA GLY A 155 30.39 -9.29 -5.75
C GLY A 155 31.19 -8.48 -4.73
N VAL A 156 30.78 -7.27 -4.42
CA VAL A 156 31.05 -6.77 -3.09
C VAL A 156 30.21 -7.63 -2.15
N MET A 157 30.89 -8.32 -1.29
CA MET A 157 30.27 -9.23 -0.34
C MET A 157 29.72 -8.42 0.84
N ASP A 158 28.67 -8.90 1.48
CA ASP A 158 28.20 -8.37 2.76
C ASP A 158 29.34 -8.28 3.79
N GLN A 159 30.27 -9.22 3.77
CA GLN A 159 31.48 -9.19 4.57
C GLN A 159 32.36 -7.97 4.29
N ASP A 160 32.43 -7.51 3.05
CA ASP A 160 33.18 -6.32 2.66
C ASP A 160 32.51 -5.04 3.16
N LEU A 161 31.20 -5.08 3.39
CA LEU A 161 30.45 -4.02 4.04
C LEU A 161 30.49 -4.09 5.57
N GLY A 162 30.98 -5.20 6.12
CA GLY A 162 31.01 -5.46 7.55
C GLY A 162 29.64 -5.61 8.18
N LEU A 163 28.64 -6.00 7.42
CA LEU A 163 27.28 -6.19 7.90
C LEU A 163 27.16 -7.47 8.74
N PRO A 164 26.36 -7.45 9.80
CA PRO A 164 26.07 -8.65 10.60
C PRO A 164 25.11 -9.57 9.83
N ASP A 165 24.94 -10.78 10.37
CA ASP A 165 23.93 -11.71 9.88
C ASP A 165 22.54 -11.07 9.85
N PRO A 166 21.73 -11.34 8.81
CA PRO A 166 20.40 -10.76 8.68
C PRO A 166 19.45 -11.26 9.78
N LEU A 167 18.53 -10.39 10.18
CA LEU A 167 17.34 -10.82 10.90
C LEU A 167 16.41 -11.53 9.94
N LEU A 168 15.90 -12.70 10.36
CA LEU A 168 15.03 -13.53 9.54
C LEU A 168 13.57 -13.35 9.95
N PHE A 169 12.73 -12.94 9.01
CA PHE A 169 11.29 -12.80 9.23
C PHE A 169 10.52 -13.73 8.31
N HIS A 170 9.41 -14.23 8.82
CA HIS A 170 8.46 -15.01 8.04
C HIS A 170 7.12 -14.28 8.02
N VAL A 171 6.70 -13.89 6.84
CA VAL A 171 5.44 -13.20 6.58
C VAL A 171 4.59 -14.09 5.69
N ARG A 172 3.41 -14.45 6.15
CA ARG A 172 2.48 -15.34 5.45
C ARG A 172 1.32 -14.54 4.90
N LEU A 173 1.01 -14.73 3.64
CA LEU A 173 -0.18 -14.17 3.04
C LEU A 173 -1.35 -15.10 3.35
N GLN A 174 -2.31 -14.60 4.08
CA GLN A 174 -3.41 -15.40 4.60
C GLN A 174 -4.76 -14.74 4.36
N VAL A 175 -5.74 -15.58 4.16
CA VAL A 175 -7.14 -15.15 4.26
C VAL A 175 -7.48 -15.00 5.73
N ALA A 176 -8.11 -13.89 6.09
CA ALA A 176 -8.49 -13.62 7.47
C ALA A 176 -9.80 -12.85 7.57
N ALA A 177 -10.37 -12.88 8.76
CA ALA A 177 -11.48 -12.03 9.13
C ALA A 177 -10.98 -10.75 9.80
N HIS A 178 -11.55 -9.60 9.45
CA HIS A 178 -11.17 -8.31 9.99
C HIS A 178 -12.38 -7.45 10.31
N ASP A 179 -12.40 -6.89 11.50
CA ASP A 179 -13.45 -5.97 11.95
C ASP A 179 -12.99 -4.53 11.73
N PHE A 180 -13.55 -3.86 10.73
CA PHE A 180 -13.29 -2.42 10.53
C PHE A 180 -13.89 -1.57 11.65
N THR A 181 -14.96 -2.01 12.27
CA THR A 181 -15.54 -1.45 13.49
C THR A 181 -16.25 -2.53 14.29
N THR A 182 -16.19 -2.44 15.61
CA THR A 182 -16.97 -3.30 16.54
C THR A 182 -18.30 -2.65 16.92
N SER A 183 -18.50 -1.38 16.57
CA SER A 183 -19.70 -0.62 16.88
C SER A 183 -20.88 -1.07 16.04
N PRO A 184 -22.09 -1.15 16.62
CA PRO A 184 -23.29 -1.42 15.84
C PRO A 184 -23.57 -0.32 14.81
N VAL A 185 -24.09 -0.72 13.67
CA VAL A 185 -24.44 0.17 12.56
C VAL A 185 -25.96 0.22 12.35
N GLN A 186 -26.47 1.33 11.87
CA GLN A 186 -27.86 1.50 11.42
C GLN A 186 -27.89 1.43 9.89
N PRO A 187 -28.46 0.38 9.29
CA PRO A 187 -28.64 0.34 7.84
C PRO A 187 -29.57 1.45 7.35
N ILE A 188 -29.26 1.99 6.19
CA ILE A 188 -30.01 3.07 5.55
C ILE A 188 -30.21 2.80 4.06
N ASP A 189 -31.27 3.36 3.49
CA ASP A 189 -31.50 3.40 2.05
C ASP A 189 -30.78 4.57 1.37
N ALA A 190 -30.92 4.66 0.06
CA ALA A 190 -30.34 5.74 -0.74
C ALA A 190 -30.82 7.15 -0.35
N SER A 191 -31.94 7.27 0.38
CA SER A 191 -32.42 8.56 0.91
C SER A 191 -31.81 8.89 2.28
N GLY A 192 -31.12 7.93 2.93
CA GLY A 192 -30.61 8.02 4.28
C GLY A 192 -31.63 7.60 5.35
N ALA A 193 -32.78 7.05 4.96
CA ALA A 193 -33.78 6.54 5.90
C ALA A 193 -33.39 5.17 6.45
N PRO A 194 -33.63 4.89 7.77
CA PRO A 194 -33.35 3.59 8.36
C PRO A 194 -34.11 2.47 7.66
N VAL A 195 -33.40 1.40 7.34
CA VAL A 195 -33.95 0.18 6.74
C VAL A 195 -33.49 -1.07 7.50
N ARG A 196 -34.02 -2.21 7.12
CA ARG A 196 -33.49 -3.50 7.59
C ARG A 196 -32.47 -4.01 6.58
N PRO A 197 -31.45 -4.75 7.04
CA PRO A 197 -30.57 -5.49 6.15
C PRO A 197 -31.36 -6.40 5.20
N PRO A 198 -30.86 -6.69 4.00
CA PRO A 198 -31.53 -7.58 3.06
C PRO A 198 -31.75 -8.97 3.68
N ARG A 199 -32.81 -9.65 3.24
CA ARG A 199 -33.09 -11.01 3.69
C ARG A 199 -31.97 -11.96 3.26
N GLY A 200 -31.43 -12.71 4.20
CA GLY A 200 -30.30 -13.63 3.96
C GLY A 200 -28.95 -13.02 4.34
N SER A 201 -28.91 -11.75 4.76
CA SER A 201 -27.69 -11.13 5.24
C SER A 201 -27.21 -11.74 6.57
N PRO A 202 -25.89 -11.70 6.85
CA PRO A 202 -25.31 -12.16 8.12
C PRO A 202 -25.48 -11.15 9.27
N ALA A 203 -26.30 -10.13 9.10
CA ALA A 203 -26.53 -9.07 10.08
C ALA A 203 -27.05 -9.61 11.41
N ILE A 204 -26.41 -9.26 12.52
CA ILE A 204 -26.80 -9.68 13.86
C ILE A 204 -27.52 -8.51 14.55
N PRO A 205 -28.84 -8.62 14.83
CA PRO A 205 -29.55 -7.56 15.53
C PRO A 205 -28.96 -7.33 16.94
N VAL A 206 -28.75 -6.06 17.29
CA VAL A 206 -28.29 -5.67 18.64
C VAL A 206 -29.46 -5.10 19.47
N GLY A 207 -30.43 -4.49 18.82
CA GLY A 207 -31.59 -3.80 19.39
C GLY A 207 -31.75 -2.44 18.76
N ASP A 208 -32.83 -1.74 19.05
CA ASP A 208 -33.15 -0.38 18.59
C ASP A 208 -32.96 -0.12 17.06
N GLY A 209 -33.03 -1.17 16.26
CA GLY A 209 -32.85 -1.09 14.80
C GLY A 209 -31.40 -1.11 14.35
N THR A 210 -30.43 -1.30 15.25
CA THR A 210 -29.02 -1.43 14.91
C THR A 210 -28.59 -2.89 14.79
N TYR A 211 -27.50 -3.09 14.06
CA TYR A 211 -26.95 -4.40 13.73
C TYR A 211 -25.43 -4.40 13.88
N ARG A 212 -24.87 -5.53 14.30
CA ARG A 212 -23.43 -5.76 14.21
C ARG A 212 -23.08 -6.19 12.80
N LEU A 213 -22.00 -5.59 12.26
CA LEU A 213 -21.41 -6.03 11.00
C LEU A 213 -20.77 -7.42 11.17
N PRO A 214 -20.79 -8.26 10.15
CA PRO A 214 -19.92 -9.43 10.12
C PRO A 214 -18.47 -8.96 9.96
N PRO A 215 -17.49 -9.74 10.43
CA PRO A 215 -16.10 -9.49 10.06
C PRO A 215 -15.93 -9.55 8.55
N ALA A 216 -15.27 -8.56 7.97
CA ALA A 216 -14.98 -8.56 6.54
C ALA A 216 -13.85 -9.56 6.23
N THR A 217 -13.95 -10.24 5.10
CA THR A 217 -12.85 -11.08 4.61
C THR A 217 -11.76 -10.22 4.00
N ILE A 218 -10.52 -10.44 4.42
CA ILE A 218 -9.34 -9.77 3.88
C ILE A 218 -8.30 -10.79 3.40
N TYR A 219 -7.40 -10.33 2.55
CA TYR A 219 -6.09 -10.93 2.37
C TYR A 219 -5.11 -10.14 3.25
N GLY A 220 -4.45 -10.80 4.18
CA GLY A 220 -3.59 -10.10 5.12
C GLY A 220 -2.21 -10.73 5.21
N PHE A 221 -1.17 -9.92 5.28
CA PHE A 221 0.11 -10.40 5.73
C PHE A 221 -0.01 -10.81 7.20
N ASN A 222 0.26 -12.07 7.50
CA ASN A 222 -0.01 -12.71 8.80
C ASN A 222 -1.48 -12.61 9.25
N GLY A 223 -2.40 -12.51 8.30
CA GLY A 223 -3.84 -12.46 8.57
C GLY A 223 -4.33 -11.20 9.27
N THR A 224 -3.61 -10.10 9.18
CA THR A 224 -3.98 -8.80 9.80
C THR A 224 -4.03 -7.67 8.77
N PHE A 225 -4.75 -6.60 9.09
CA PHE A 225 -4.78 -5.37 8.30
C PHE A 225 -4.65 -4.12 9.22
N PRO A 226 -3.64 -3.25 8.97
CA PRO A 226 -2.49 -3.55 8.14
C PRO A 226 -1.76 -4.79 8.62
N GLY A 227 -0.93 -5.36 7.76
CA GLY A 227 -0.05 -6.47 8.08
C GLY A 227 1.01 -6.09 9.11
N PRO A 228 1.99 -6.96 9.36
CA PRO A 228 2.97 -6.74 10.41
C PRO A 228 3.84 -5.51 10.13
N MET A 229 4.34 -4.92 11.20
CA MET A 229 5.39 -3.92 11.15
C MET A 229 6.75 -4.56 11.42
N ILE A 230 7.75 -4.21 10.63
CA ILE A 230 9.15 -4.61 10.85
C ILE A 230 9.96 -3.35 11.12
N ASN A 231 10.34 -3.10 12.37
CA ASN A 231 11.29 -2.06 12.69
C ASN A 231 12.69 -2.52 12.30
N ALA A 232 13.23 -1.90 11.27
CA ALA A 232 14.56 -2.17 10.76
C ALA A 232 15.54 -1.06 11.12
N GLU A 233 16.84 -1.35 11.00
CA GLU A 233 17.90 -0.38 11.33
C GLU A 233 19.00 -0.44 10.28
N TYR A 234 19.53 0.70 9.89
CA TYR A 234 20.67 0.77 8.99
C TYR A 234 21.89 0.04 9.56
N GLY A 235 22.57 -0.68 8.69
CA GLY A 235 23.71 -1.53 9.05
C GLY A 235 23.30 -2.92 9.52
N ARG A 236 22.02 -3.27 9.54
CA ARG A 236 21.54 -4.60 9.86
C ARG A 236 20.61 -5.13 8.79
N PRO A 237 21.05 -6.10 7.97
CA PRO A 237 20.23 -6.70 6.94
C PRO A 237 18.99 -7.40 7.52
N VAL A 238 17.96 -7.48 6.71
CA VAL A 238 16.72 -8.21 6.99
C VAL A 238 16.45 -9.14 5.81
N LEU A 239 16.20 -10.41 6.08
CA LEU A 239 15.72 -11.37 5.11
C LEU A 239 14.27 -11.70 5.45
N VAL A 240 13.36 -11.43 4.55
CA VAL A 240 11.93 -11.70 4.72
C VAL A 240 11.51 -12.79 3.77
N ARG A 241 11.00 -13.88 4.30
CA ARG A 241 10.26 -14.85 3.51
C ARG A 241 8.80 -14.43 3.46
N PHE A 242 8.33 -14.19 2.25
CA PHE A 242 6.91 -14.02 1.96
C PHE A 242 6.39 -15.37 1.42
N GLU A 243 5.52 -16.01 2.17
CA GLU A 243 4.92 -17.29 1.80
C GLU A 243 3.45 -17.10 1.47
N ASN A 244 3.04 -17.59 0.32
CA ASN A 244 1.64 -17.65 -0.04
C ASN A 244 0.98 -18.84 0.67
N ASP A 245 0.39 -18.58 1.82
CA ASP A 245 -0.28 -19.56 2.67
C ASP A 245 -1.81 -19.53 2.46
N LEU A 246 -2.25 -19.21 1.25
CA LEU A 246 -3.65 -19.26 0.92
C LEU A 246 -4.07 -20.72 0.73
N ASP A 247 -5.10 -21.11 1.48
CA ASP A 247 -5.76 -22.39 1.27
C ASP A 247 -6.70 -22.25 0.06
N LEU A 248 -6.54 -23.10 -0.94
CA LEU A 248 -7.39 -23.12 -2.12
C LEU A 248 -8.87 -23.32 -1.76
N ASN A 249 -9.14 -24.04 -0.69
CA ASN A 249 -10.49 -24.29 -0.24
C ASN A 249 -11.25 -23.01 0.13
N PRO A 250 -10.76 -22.16 1.04
CA PRO A 250 -11.37 -20.86 1.26
C PRO A 250 -11.43 -19.96 0.03
N MET A 251 -10.57 -20.17 -0.94
CA MET A 251 -10.56 -19.36 -2.15
C MET A 251 -11.62 -19.78 -3.16
N CYS A 252 -11.98 -21.06 -3.21
CA CYS A 252 -12.94 -21.57 -4.18
C CYS A 252 -14.38 -21.54 -3.70
N LEU A 253 -14.59 -21.40 -2.40
CA LEU A 253 -15.92 -21.36 -1.79
C LEU A 253 -16.20 -19.94 -1.30
N PRO A 254 -17.18 -19.68 -0.57
CA PRO A 254 -17.91 -18.43 -0.32
C PRO A 254 -17.11 -17.13 -0.39
N ARG A 255 -15.97 -17.16 -1.03
CA ARG A 255 -15.06 -16.04 -1.27
C ARG A 255 -15.43 -15.22 -2.48
N LEU A 256 -16.58 -15.46 -2.98
CA LEU A 256 -17.25 -14.69 -4.02
C LEU A 256 -17.48 -13.23 -3.62
N ASP A 257 -17.38 -12.92 -2.33
CA ASP A 257 -17.40 -11.56 -1.79
C ASP A 257 -16.26 -10.66 -2.31
N PHE A 258 -15.22 -11.26 -2.88
CA PHE A 258 -14.13 -10.53 -3.52
C PHE A 258 -14.17 -10.54 -5.06
N GLY A 259 -15.22 -11.05 -5.67
CA GLY A 259 -15.21 -11.32 -7.10
C GLY A 259 -14.26 -12.48 -7.43
N ALA A 260 -13.54 -12.39 -8.54
CA ALA A 260 -12.58 -13.41 -8.90
C ALA A 260 -11.46 -13.49 -7.86
N PRO A 261 -11.24 -14.66 -7.23
CA PRO A 261 -10.14 -14.82 -6.30
C PRO A 261 -8.83 -14.78 -7.07
N ASP A 262 -7.95 -13.94 -6.63
CA ASP A 262 -6.58 -13.98 -7.08
C ASP A 262 -5.74 -14.86 -6.16
N TRP A 263 -4.94 -15.72 -6.70
CA TRP A 263 -4.23 -16.76 -5.97
C TRP A 263 -2.74 -16.55 -5.95
N ALA A 264 -2.24 -15.69 -6.80
CA ALA A 264 -0.84 -15.38 -6.90
C ALA A 264 -0.57 -13.97 -6.35
N PHE A 265 0.54 -13.82 -5.66
CA PHE A 265 0.96 -12.57 -5.04
C PHE A 265 2.42 -12.30 -5.33
N LEU A 266 2.79 -11.04 -5.30
CA LEU A 266 4.16 -10.59 -5.50
C LEU A 266 4.42 -9.43 -4.55
N THR A 267 5.30 -9.58 -3.57
CA THR A 267 5.52 -8.54 -2.57
C THR A 267 6.66 -7.63 -2.93
N HIS A 268 6.39 -6.33 -2.98
CA HIS A 268 7.35 -5.25 -3.15
C HIS A 268 7.59 -4.52 -1.82
N LEU A 269 8.85 -4.26 -1.47
CA LEU A 269 9.21 -3.28 -0.45
C LEU A 269 9.31 -1.91 -1.11
N HIS A 270 8.25 -1.13 -0.97
CA HIS A 270 8.13 0.18 -1.59
C HIS A 270 9.25 1.12 -1.14
N ASN A 271 10.00 1.63 -2.09
CA ASN A 271 11.22 2.40 -1.91
C ASN A 271 12.38 1.62 -1.27
N GLY A 272 12.36 0.30 -1.31
CA GLY A 272 13.53 -0.48 -0.90
C GLY A 272 14.71 -0.24 -1.84
N HIS A 273 15.90 0.04 -1.28
CA HIS A 273 17.14 -0.06 -2.07
C HIS A 273 17.52 -1.53 -2.19
N THR A 274 16.81 -2.24 -3.05
CA THR A 274 16.89 -3.68 -3.20
C THR A 274 17.39 -4.07 -4.59
N ALA A 275 18.02 -5.24 -4.67
CA ALA A 275 18.30 -5.84 -5.95
C ALA A 275 16.99 -6.28 -6.64
N PRO A 276 16.93 -6.35 -7.98
CA PRO A 276 15.71 -6.67 -8.72
C PRO A 276 15.03 -7.96 -8.26
N GLU A 277 15.80 -8.96 -7.90
CA GLU A 277 15.32 -10.26 -7.41
C GLU A 277 14.63 -10.18 -6.04
N SER A 278 14.86 -9.11 -5.27
CA SER A 278 14.23 -8.86 -3.97
C SER A 278 13.24 -7.68 -4.01
N ASP A 279 13.01 -7.12 -5.19
CA ASP A 279 12.18 -5.92 -5.37
C ASP A 279 10.67 -6.23 -5.45
N GLY A 280 10.31 -7.49 -5.77
CA GLY A 280 8.92 -7.82 -6.07
C GLY A 280 8.48 -7.18 -7.39
N ASN A 281 9.31 -7.30 -8.40
CA ASN A 281 9.14 -6.61 -9.66
C ASN A 281 8.19 -7.38 -10.57
N PRO A 282 7.09 -6.79 -11.11
CA PRO A 282 6.16 -7.45 -12.01
C PRO A 282 6.78 -7.85 -13.35
N ASN A 283 8.00 -7.40 -13.65
CA ASN A 283 8.81 -7.95 -14.74
C ASN A 283 9.26 -9.38 -14.51
N HIS A 284 9.13 -9.90 -13.31
CA HIS A 284 9.48 -11.28 -12.96
C HIS A 284 8.38 -12.23 -13.43
N LEU A 285 8.17 -12.28 -14.72
CA LEU A 285 7.18 -13.12 -15.33
C LEU A 285 7.62 -14.56 -15.33
N VAL A 286 6.94 -15.35 -14.59
CA VAL A 286 7.09 -16.82 -14.67
C VAL A 286 6.02 -17.41 -15.57
N ASP A 287 4.92 -16.89 -15.53
CA ASP A 287 3.74 -17.02 -16.35
C ASP A 287 3.21 -15.63 -16.65
N ASN A 288 2.20 -15.48 -17.41
CA ASN A 288 1.79 -14.22 -18.01
C ASN A 288 1.63 -13.05 -17.02
N ASP A 289 1.41 -13.31 -15.72
CA ASP A 289 1.09 -12.27 -14.75
C ASP A 289 2.06 -12.18 -13.57
N GLY A 290 3.07 -13.04 -13.50
CA GLY A 290 4.01 -13.09 -12.37
C GLY A 290 3.35 -13.50 -11.05
N GLY A 291 4.14 -13.65 -10.00
CA GLY A 291 3.64 -13.91 -8.66
C GLY A 291 3.86 -15.34 -8.17
N TYR A 292 3.57 -15.54 -6.88
CA TYR A 292 3.73 -16.78 -6.15
C TYR A 292 2.38 -17.42 -5.92
N MET A 293 2.22 -18.66 -6.37
CA MET A 293 1.02 -19.46 -6.17
C MET A 293 0.94 -19.97 -4.73
N PRO A 294 -0.25 -20.44 -4.27
CA PRO A 294 -0.37 -21.07 -2.96
C PRO A 294 0.71 -22.14 -2.72
N SER A 295 1.29 -22.12 -1.53
CA SER A 295 2.44 -22.93 -1.10
C SER A 295 3.80 -22.56 -1.74
N GLU A 296 3.85 -21.51 -2.52
CA GLU A 296 5.11 -20.93 -3.00
C GLU A 296 5.54 -19.75 -2.10
N TRP A 297 6.79 -19.38 -2.19
CA TRP A 297 7.36 -18.31 -1.39
C TRP A 297 8.52 -17.60 -2.08
N SER A 298 8.81 -16.40 -1.58
CA SER A 298 9.94 -15.57 -2.00
C SER A 298 10.78 -15.18 -0.79
N ASP A 299 12.09 -15.27 -0.92
CA ASP A 299 13.07 -14.74 0.05
C ASP A 299 13.60 -13.41 -0.47
N ASN A 300 13.21 -12.32 0.16
CA ASN A 300 13.66 -10.98 -0.20
C ASN A 300 14.70 -10.48 0.81
N LEU A 301 15.89 -10.13 0.30
CA LEU A 301 17.00 -9.62 1.09
C LEU A 301 17.03 -8.08 1.06
N TYR A 302 16.86 -7.47 2.22
CA TYR A 302 16.95 -6.03 2.43
C TYR A 302 18.21 -5.71 3.22
N LEU A 303 19.22 -5.15 2.55
CA LEU A 303 20.52 -4.89 3.15
C LEU A 303 20.48 -3.77 4.19
N ASN A 304 19.47 -2.90 4.14
CA ASN A 304 19.37 -1.72 4.99
C ASN A 304 20.69 -0.94 5.00
N TYR A 305 21.15 -0.64 3.80
CA TYR A 305 22.41 0.07 3.57
C TYR A 305 22.13 1.24 2.61
N PRO A 306 22.70 2.43 2.85
CA PRO A 306 22.32 3.60 2.07
C PRO A 306 22.84 3.52 0.63
N ALA A 307 22.07 4.01 -0.34
CA ALA A 307 22.44 4.00 -1.75
C ALA A 307 23.82 4.63 -1.99
N GLY A 308 24.66 3.94 -2.76
CA GLY A 308 26.04 4.36 -3.02
C GLY A 308 26.94 4.44 -1.78
N GLY A 309 26.53 3.89 -0.63
CA GLY A 309 27.26 4.03 0.63
C GLY A 309 27.23 5.45 1.22
N ASP A 310 26.30 6.27 0.74
CA ASP A 310 26.18 7.67 1.15
C ASP A 310 25.14 7.82 2.28
N ASP A 311 25.57 8.16 3.48
CA ASP A 311 24.67 8.31 4.64
C ASP A 311 23.55 9.35 4.41
N ARG A 312 23.69 10.23 3.43
CA ARG A 312 22.66 11.20 3.04
C ARG A 312 21.48 10.55 2.33
N GLU A 313 21.67 9.32 1.82
CA GLU A 313 20.64 8.53 1.14
C GLU A 313 19.79 7.67 2.09
N LYS A 314 20.05 7.69 3.39
CA LYS A 314 19.27 6.93 4.36
C LYS A 314 17.81 7.39 4.37
N GLN A 315 16.92 6.44 4.19
CA GLN A 315 15.46 6.57 4.27
C GLN A 315 14.97 6.46 5.74
N SER A 316 13.66 6.50 5.98
CA SER A 316 13.13 6.38 7.35
C SER A 316 11.80 5.65 7.46
N PHE A 317 10.93 5.69 6.45
CA PHE A 317 9.67 4.96 6.49
C PHE A 317 9.34 4.32 5.16
N LEU A 318 9.50 3.01 5.11
CA LEU A 318 9.12 2.16 3.99
C LEU A 318 7.84 1.37 4.35
N TRP A 319 7.28 0.72 3.37
CA TRP A 319 6.15 -0.19 3.54
C TRP A 319 6.21 -1.27 2.47
N PHE A 320 5.49 -2.36 2.63
CA PHE A 320 5.45 -3.42 1.63
C PHE A 320 4.02 -3.77 1.28
N HIS A 321 3.82 -4.11 0.01
CA HIS A 321 2.49 -4.40 -0.53
C HIS A 321 2.57 -5.39 -1.68
N ASP A 322 1.41 -5.88 -2.12
CA ASP A 322 1.36 -6.67 -3.33
C ASP A 322 1.68 -5.82 -4.56
N HIS A 323 2.34 -6.43 -5.53
CA HIS A 323 2.74 -5.77 -6.78
C HIS A 323 2.55 -6.66 -8.00
N ARG A 324 1.56 -7.55 -7.94
CA ARG A 324 1.26 -8.42 -9.07
C ARG A 324 0.64 -7.62 -10.21
N MET A 325 1.15 -7.84 -11.43
CA MET A 325 0.64 -7.20 -12.62
C MET A 325 -0.88 -7.39 -12.77
N HIS A 326 -1.61 -6.32 -13.08
CA HIS A 326 -3.07 -6.26 -13.21
C HIS A 326 -3.89 -6.51 -11.94
N HIS A 327 -3.27 -6.76 -10.80
CA HIS A 327 -3.97 -7.12 -9.56
C HIS A 327 -3.52 -6.34 -8.32
N THR A 328 -2.54 -5.44 -8.47
CA THR A 328 -2.00 -4.65 -7.35
C THR A 328 -3.10 -3.92 -6.59
N GLY A 329 -3.96 -3.20 -7.29
CA GLY A 329 -5.05 -2.42 -6.69
C GLY A 329 -6.03 -3.29 -5.92
N ALA A 330 -6.45 -4.41 -6.52
CA ALA A 330 -7.35 -5.37 -5.88
C ALA A 330 -6.74 -5.97 -4.60
N ASN A 331 -5.48 -6.41 -4.67
CA ASN A 331 -4.83 -7.10 -3.57
C ASN A 331 -4.44 -6.16 -2.43
N VAL A 332 -3.99 -4.95 -2.74
CA VAL A 332 -3.76 -3.88 -1.74
C VAL A 332 -5.07 -3.48 -1.06
N TYR A 333 -6.15 -3.32 -1.84
CA TYR A 333 -7.48 -3.03 -1.27
C TYR A 333 -8.00 -4.14 -0.37
N LYS A 334 -7.72 -5.39 -0.71
CA LYS A 334 -8.08 -6.54 0.14
C LYS A 334 -7.28 -6.62 1.44
N GLY A 335 -6.16 -5.88 1.57
CA GLY A 335 -5.42 -5.76 2.82
C GLY A 335 -3.93 -6.08 2.77
N LEU A 336 -3.34 -6.31 1.58
CA LEU A 336 -1.91 -6.61 1.48
C LEU A 336 -1.04 -5.36 1.61
N VAL A 337 -0.98 -4.83 2.81
CA VAL A 337 -0.20 -3.67 3.24
C VAL A 337 0.53 -4.00 4.53
N GLY A 338 1.85 -3.83 4.57
CA GLY A 338 2.68 -3.99 5.77
C GLY A 338 3.61 -2.80 5.96
N LEU A 339 4.16 -2.64 7.14
CA LEU A 339 4.90 -1.44 7.54
C LEU A 339 6.38 -1.77 7.79
N PHE A 340 7.27 -0.88 7.35
CA PHE A 340 8.71 -1.06 7.49
C PHE A 340 9.41 0.24 7.89
N PRO A 341 9.27 0.70 9.16
CA PRO A 341 10.07 1.82 9.68
C PRO A 341 11.56 1.47 9.70
N LEU A 342 12.38 2.37 9.17
CA LEU A 342 13.82 2.17 9.04
C LEU A 342 14.58 3.25 9.82
N TYR A 343 15.30 2.84 10.85
CA TYR A 343 15.97 3.74 11.80
C TYR A 343 17.45 3.92 11.46
N ASP A 344 17.95 5.12 11.71
CA ASP A 344 19.37 5.43 11.64
C ASP A 344 19.97 5.39 13.05
N PRO A 345 20.86 4.42 13.38
CA PRO A 345 21.39 4.26 14.73
C PRO A 345 22.16 5.49 15.24
N VAL A 346 22.55 6.41 14.34
CA VAL A 346 23.32 7.60 14.69
C VAL A 346 22.42 8.82 14.89
N LEU A 347 21.59 9.15 13.89
CA LEU A 347 20.78 10.37 13.92
C LEU A 347 19.38 10.15 14.47
N ASP A 348 18.77 9.00 14.17
CA ASP A 348 17.37 8.68 14.43
C ASP A 348 17.21 7.22 14.91
N SER A 349 17.69 6.97 16.10
CA SER A 349 17.70 5.60 16.66
C SER A 349 16.38 5.13 17.26
N GLY A 350 15.35 5.98 17.27
CA GLY A 350 14.11 5.74 18.02
C GLY A 350 14.24 5.97 19.54
N ASP A 351 15.35 6.54 19.98
CA ASP A 351 15.63 6.88 21.39
C ASP A 351 15.79 8.40 21.51
N GLU A 352 14.82 9.05 22.14
CA GLU A 352 14.77 10.50 22.31
C GLU A 352 15.90 11.10 23.16
N THR A 353 16.77 10.27 23.72
CA THR A 353 17.97 10.70 24.46
C THR A 353 19.21 10.77 23.56
N ARG A 354 19.12 10.31 22.28
CA ARG A 354 20.25 10.16 21.37
C ARG A 354 20.03 10.87 20.04
N GLY A 355 21.12 11.10 19.31
CA GLY A 355 21.09 11.68 17.98
C GLY A 355 20.34 13.01 17.92
N LEU A 356 19.36 13.11 17.03
CA LEU A 356 18.49 14.28 16.89
C LEU A 356 17.46 14.40 18.01
N ARG A 357 17.38 13.42 18.90
CA ARG A 357 16.43 13.38 20.00
C ARG A 357 14.97 13.52 19.54
N LEU A 358 14.63 12.86 18.44
CA LEU A 358 13.26 12.80 17.94
C LEU A 358 12.37 12.01 18.92
N PRO A 359 11.06 12.27 18.96
CA PRO A 359 10.18 11.54 19.87
C PRO A 359 10.27 10.03 19.68
N GLY A 360 10.50 9.31 20.75
CA GLY A 360 10.60 7.86 20.76
C GLY A 360 11.25 7.32 22.03
N VAL A 361 10.69 6.25 22.56
CA VAL A 361 11.27 5.48 23.67
C VAL A 361 11.52 4.06 23.19
N ARG A 362 12.78 3.80 22.87
CA ARG A 362 13.19 2.51 22.30
C ARG A 362 13.32 1.43 23.35
N THR A 363 12.69 0.30 23.11
CA THR A 363 12.82 -0.92 23.92
C THR A 363 13.38 -2.03 23.05
N ASN A 364 14.62 -2.45 23.34
CA ASN A 364 15.29 -3.52 22.61
C ASN A 364 14.83 -4.90 23.11
N ASN A 365 14.55 -5.78 22.18
CA ASN A 365 14.22 -7.17 22.45
C ASN A 365 15.48 -8.08 22.42
N ARG A 366 15.39 -9.25 23.05
CA ARG A 366 16.53 -10.19 23.11
C ARG A 366 16.87 -10.83 21.77
N ASP A 367 15.96 -10.79 20.80
CA ASP A 367 16.13 -11.37 19.47
C ASP A 367 16.69 -10.37 18.44
N GLY A 368 17.04 -9.18 18.90
CA GLY A 368 17.63 -8.12 18.07
C GLY A 368 16.63 -7.20 17.43
N THR A 369 15.32 -7.41 17.64
CA THR A 369 14.29 -6.44 17.27
C THR A 369 14.09 -5.39 18.35
N PHE A 370 13.29 -4.38 18.08
CA PHE A 370 12.96 -3.32 19.04
C PHE A 370 11.59 -2.71 18.74
N ASN A 371 10.96 -2.16 19.76
CA ASN A 371 9.79 -1.29 19.66
C ASN A 371 10.18 0.15 19.99
N VAL A 372 9.40 1.09 19.50
CA VAL A 372 9.58 2.52 19.79
C VAL A 372 8.23 3.11 20.17
N ASP A 373 8.04 3.38 21.44
CA ASP A 373 6.84 4.07 21.92
C ASP A 373 6.89 5.55 21.52
N TYR A 374 5.72 6.16 21.31
CA TYR A 374 5.55 7.55 20.87
C TYR A 374 6.02 7.87 19.44
N ASP A 375 6.40 6.86 18.67
CA ASP A 375 6.64 6.89 17.22
C ASP A 375 5.63 5.95 16.57
N ILE A 376 4.56 6.50 16.02
CA ILE A 376 3.36 5.75 15.61
C ILE A 376 3.15 5.88 14.10
N PRO A 377 3.26 4.79 13.34
CA PRO A 377 2.84 4.78 11.95
C PRO A 377 1.31 4.82 11.86
N LEU A 378 0.81 5.61 10.92
CA LEU A 378 -0.59 5.78 10.61
C LEU A 378 -0.83 5.45 9.14
N ALA A 379 -1.24 4.22 8.86
CA ALA A 379 -1.68 3.81 7.53
C ALA A 379 -3.11 4.32 7.29
N LEU A 380 -3.23 5.27 6.37
CA LEU A 380 -4.48 5.89 5.97
C LEU A 380 -5.07 5.11 4.82
N TYR A 381 -6.26 4.62 4.99
CA TYR A 381 -6.94 3.80 3.99
C TYR A 381 -8.43 4.13 4.00
N ASP A 382 -9.07 4.06 2.84
CA ASP A 382 -10.51 4.24 2.72
C ASP A 382 -11.15 3.03 2.05
N CYS A 383 -12.31 2.66 2.52
CA CYS A 383 -13.06 1.54 1.98
C CYS A 383 -14.54 1.84 1.90
N ARG A 384 -15.24 0.92 1.26
CA ARG A 384 -16.68 0.82 1.28
C ARG A 384 -17.07 -0.56 1.78
N LEU A 385 -18.17 -0.63 2.52
CA LEU A 385 -18.80 -1.90 2.89
C LEU A 385 -20.01 -2.18 2.01
N ASP A 386 -20.25 -3.45 1.74
CA ASP A 386 -21.27 -3.92 0.83
C ASP A 386 -22.68 -3.75 1.38
N ASP A 387 -23.62 -3.44 0.51
CA ASP A 387 -25.05 -3.31 0.86
C ASP A 387 -25.85 -4.60 0.67
N GLY A 388 -25.24 -5.63 0.08
CA GLY A 388 -25.89 -6.90 -0.23
C GLY A 388 -26.95 -6.83 -1.31
N VAL A 389 -27.14 -5.66 -1.95
CA VAL A 389 -28.16 -5.45 -3.00
C VAL A 389 -27.62 -4.78 -4.26
N THR A 390 -26.43 -4.18 -4.22
CA THR A 390 -25.73 -3.74 -5.43
C THR A 390 -25.32 -4.97 -6.22
N PRO A 391 -25.68 -5.09 -7.49
CA PRO A 391 -25.24 -6.22 -8.32
C PRO A 391 -23.74 -6.25 -8.49
N HIS A 392 -23.16 -7.43 -8.31
CA HIS A 392 -21.75 -7.71 -8.61
C HIS A 392 -21.63 -8.54 -9.87
N GLN A 393 -20.58 -8.31 -10.60
CA GLN A 393 -20.11 -9.29 -11.56
C GLN A 393 -19.28 -10.32 -10.81
N ASP A 394 -19.71 -11.54 -10.82
CA ASP A 394 -18.91 -12.65 -10.37
C ASP A 394 -18.91 -13.75 -11.44
N GLN A 395 -17.87 -14.55 -11.46
CA GLN A 395 -17.67 -15.59 -12.48
C GLN A 395 -18.66 -16.74 -12.38
N HIS A 396 -19.28 -16.88 -11.23
CA HIS A 396 -20.13 -18.04 -10.93
C HIS A 396 -21.62 -17.76 -11.14
N THR A 397 -21.96 -16.47 -11.25
CA THR A 397 -23.35 -16.08 -11.39
C THR A 397 -23.65 -15.69 -12.84
N PRO A 398 -24.61 -16.33 -13.48
CA PRO A 398 -25.01 -15.94 -14.83
C PRO A 398 -25.46 -14.49 -14.86
N LEU A 399 -25.02 -13.76 -15.87
CA LEU A 399 -25.47 -12.40 -16.14
C LEU A 399 -26.98 -12.40 -16.39
N THR A 400 -27.71 -11.54 -15.71
CA THR A 400 -29.15 -11.37 -15.91
C THR A 400 -29.45 -10.02 -16.56
N PRO A 401 -30.48 -9.95 -17.41
CA PRO A 401 -30.88 -8.65 -17.97
C PRO A 401 -31.24 -7.66 -16.85
N ASP A 402 -30.71 -6.44 -16.93
CA ASP A 402 -31.12 -5.40 -16.01
C ASP A 402 -32.51 -4.87 -16.39
N PRO A 403 -33.51 -5.04 -15.53
CA PRO A 403 -34.86 -4.57 -15.83
C PRO A 403 -34.96 -3.03 -15.95
N ARG A 404 -33.95 -2.31 -15.45
CA ARG A 404 -33.89 -0.82 -15.50
C ARG A 404 -33.24 -0.31 -16.77
N LEU A 405 -32.43 -1.13 -17.40
CA LEU A 405 -31.60 -0.77 -18.57
C LEU A 405 -31.75 -1.84 -19.66
N PRO A 406 -32.79 -1.77 -20.48
CA PRO A 406 -33.05 -2.74 -21.52
C PRO A 406 -31.87 -2.93 -22.46
N GLY A 407 -31.43 -4.17 -22.63
CA GLY A 407 -30.28 -4.53 -23.47
C GLY A 407 -28.95 -4.60 -22.73
N GLN A 408 -28.93 -4.31 -21.44
CA GLN A 408 -27.78 -4.51 -20.57
C GLN A 408 -28.00 -5.69 -19.63
N VAL A 409 -26.93 -6.26 -19.16
CA VAL A 409 -26.92 -7.36 -18.21
C VAL A 409 -26.17 -6.94 -16.95
N CYS A 410 -26.63 -7.42 -15.81
CA CYS A 410 -26.00 -7.17 -14.51
C CYS A 410 -25.60 -8.47 -13.84
N GLY A 411 -24.63 -8.39 -12.97
CA GLY A 411 -24.31 -9.46 -12.03
C GLY A 411 -25.42 -9.72 -11.01
N ALA A 412 -25.17 -10.64 -10.12
CA ALA A 412 -26.09 -10.99 -9.05
C ALA A 412 -26.01 -10.03 -7.87
N THR A 413 -27.05 -10.05 -7.06
CA THR A 413 -27.05 -9.45 -5.73
C THR A 413 -26.67 -10.49 -4.69
N HIS A 414 -25.86 -10.12 -3.73
CA HIS A 414 -25.31 -11.00 -2.70
C HIS A 414 -25.66 -10.52 -1.30
N PRO A 415 -26.89 -10.83 -0.80
CA PRO A 415 -27.27 -10.46 0.57
C PRO A 415 -26.30 -10.96 1.62
N GLU A 416 -25.66 -12.09 1.39
CA GLU A 416 -24.64 -12.70 2.24
C GLU A 416 -23.36 -11.87 2.36
N TRP A 417 -23.12 -10.93 1.45
CA TRP A 417 -21.96 -10.04 1.49
C TRP A 417 -22.22 -8.74 2.26
N TRP A 418 -23.44 -8.53 2.70
CA TRP A 418 -23.81 -7.35 3.47
C TRP A 418 -22.84 -7.09 4.62
N GLY A 419 -22.24 -5.90 4.63
CA GLY A 419 -21.28 -5.48 5.64
C GLY A 419 -19.86 -5.97 5.42
N ASN A 420 -19.59 -6.78 4.41
CA ASN A 420 -18.24 -7.13 3.98
C ASN A 420 -17.57 -5.96 3.23
N LEU A 421 -16.27 -6.07 3.09
CA LEU A 421 -15.52 -5.15 2.25
C LEU A 421 -16.07 -5.20 0.83
N PHE A 422 -16.63 -4.08 0.37
CA PHE A 422 -17.15 -3.99 -0.99
C PHE A 422 -16.01 -4.08 -1.97
N PHE A 423 -16.04 -5.11 -2.78
CA PHE A 423 -15.12 -5.29 -3.87
C PHE A 423 -15.90 -5.52 -5.16
N ARG A 424 -15.85 -4.53 -6.01
CA ARG A 424 -16.22 -4.66 -7.41
C ARG A 424 -14.97 -4.35 -8.20
N HIS A 425 -14.78 -4.99 -9.33
CA HIS A 425 -13.70 -4.59 -10.20
C HIS A 425 -13.74 -3.07 -10.38
N TYR A 426 -12.63 -2.44 -10.08
CA TYR A 426 -12.57 -1.00 -10.12
C TYR A 426 -12.79 -0.53 -11.55
N PRO A 427 -13.62 0.47 -11.77
CA PRO A 427 -13.50 1.21 -13.00
C PRO A 427 -12.04 1.66 -13.13
N ASN A 428 -11.49 1.67 -14.32
CA ASN A 428 -10.10 2.07 -14.57
C ASN A 428 -9.79 3.54 -14.18
N HIS A 429 -10.67 4.16 -13.43
CA HIS A 429 -10.61 5.57 -13.05
C HIS A 429 -10.02 5.82 -11.66
N GLY A 430 -9.98 4.84 -10.82
CA GLY A 430 -9.69 4.97 -9.41
C GLY A 430 -10.94 4.80 -8.54
N PHE A 431 -10.71 4.52 -7.27
CA PHE A 431 -11.75 4.23 -6.29
C PHE A 431 -11.58 5.12 -5.06
N VAL A 432 -12.67 5.66 -4.55
CA VAL A 432 -12.70 6.31 -3.25
C VAL A 432 -13.83 5.72 -2.41
N GLY A 433 -13.48 5.23 -1.24
CA GLY A 433 -14.43 4.76 -0.23
C GLY A 433 -15.02 5.93 0.57
N ASP A 434 -15.99 5.65 1.40
CA ASP A 434 -16.62 6.61 2.30
C ASP A 434 -16.34 6.31 3.78
N ILE A 435 -15.74 5.16 4.07
CA ILE A 435 -15.27 4.78 5.40
C ILE A 435 -13.76 5.03 5.46
N PHE A 436 -13.36 6.00 6.27
CA PHE A 436 -11.97 6.30 6.51
C PHE A 436 -11.45 5.43 7.65
N THR A 437 -10.36 4.75 7.41
CA THR A 437 -9.69 3.95 8.43
C THR A 437 -8.29 4.45 8.71
N VAL A 438 -7.84 4.26 9.92
CA VAL A 438 -6.45 4.44 10.32
C VAL A 438 -6.00 3.12 10.95
N ASN A 439 -4.93 2.55 10.44
CA ASN A 439 -4.44 1.23 10.86
C ASN A 439 -5.55 0.16 10.87
N GLY A 440 -6.39 0.15 9.83
CA GLY A 440 -7.45 -0.83 9.64
C GLY A 440 -8.71 -0.65 10.48
N THR A 441 -8.79 0.39 11.32
CA THR A 441 -9.96 0.68 12.14
C THR A 441 -10.68 1.93 11.64
N ALA A 442 -11.99 1.85 11.48
CA ALA A 442 -12.83 2.95 11.01
C ALA A 442 -12.95 4.02 12.09
N PHE A 443 -12.55 5.26 11.77
CA PHE A 443 -12.65 6.40 12.67
C PHE A 443 -12.23 6.10 14.12
N PRO A 444 -10.99 5.65 14.37
CA PRO A 444 -10.60 5.21 15.69
C PRO A 444 -10.37 6.35 16.68
N VAL A 445 -10.13 5.98 17.95
CA VAL A 445 -9.70 6.89 19.01
C VAL A 445 -8.29 6.55 19.46
N LEU A 446 -7.45 7.58 19.62
CA LEU A 446 -6.11 7.47 20.18
C LEU A 446 -6.04 8.30 21.48
N HIS A 447 -5.59 7.67 22.55
CA HIS A 447 -5.26 8.36 23.80
C HIS A 447 -3.79 8.72 23.80
N VAL A 448 -3.46 10.00 24.00
CA VAL A 448 -2.09 10.51 24.01
C VAL A 448 -1.75 11.21 25.32
N LYS A 449 -0.52 11.04 25.77
CA LYS A 449 0.02 11.80 26.90
C LYS A 449 0.37 13.23 26.43
N LYS A 450 0.38 14.19 27.37
CA LYS A 450 0.89 15.54 27.09
C LYS A 450 2.39 15.52 26.92
N ARG A 451 2.83 15.23 25.71
CA ARG A 451 4.21 15.20 25.27
C ARG A 451 4.27 15.24 23.73
N LYS A 452 5.47 15.23 23.17
CA LYS A 452 5.68 15.14 21.74
C LYS A 452 5.57 13.69 21.28
N TYR A 453 4.93 13.52 20.10
CA TYR A 453 4.81 12.27 19.35
C TYR A 453 5.37 12.46 17.96
N ARG A 454 5.90 11.38 17.38
CA ARG A 454 6.18 11.25 15.96
C ARG A 454 5.06 10.45 15.33
N PHE A 455 4.47 10.97 14.27
CA PHE A 455 3.58 10.23 13.41
C PHE A 455 4.24 10.00 12.06
N ARG A 456 4.08 8.79 11.54
CA ARG A 456 4.54 8.39 10.23
C ARG A 456 3.32 8.12 9.37
N TYR A 457 2.92 9.09 8.57
CA TYR A 457 1.79 8.93 7.66
C TYR A 457 2.17 8.08 6.45
N LEU A 458 1.27 7.17 6.08
CA LEU A 458 1.30 6.40 4.85
C LEU A 458 -0.04 6.55 4.13
N GLY A 459 -0.03 6.96 2.87
CA GLY A 459 -1.19 6.89 1.98
C GLY A 459 -1.38 5.46 1.48
N ALA A 460 -2.13 4.64 2.22
CA ALA A 460 -2.40 3.24 1.87
C ALA A 460 -3.68 3.06 1.04
N SER A 461 -4.38 4.14 0.71
CA SER A 461 -5.53 4.13 -0.19
C SER A 461 -5.13 3.86 -1.63
N VAL A 462 -5.98 3.18 -2.37
CA VAL A 462 -5.70 2.84 -3.78
C VAL A 462 -5.73 4.05 -4.72
N ALA A 463 -6.50 5.10 -4.38
CA ALA A 463 -6.59 6.32 -5.19
C ALA A 463 -6.77 7.61 -4.38
N ARG A 464 -7.26 7.53 -3.12
CA ARG A 464 -7.62 8.71 -2.33
C ARG A 464 -6.40 9.53 -1.92
N GLN A 465 -6.57 10.84 -2.03
CA GLN A 465 -5.66 11.87 -1.50
C GLN A 465 -6.24 12.47 -0.23
N TYR A 466 -5.38 12.90 0.68
CA TYR A 466 -5.74 13.52 1.95
C TYR A 466 -5.04 14.87 2.10
N ASP A 467 -5.68 15.80 2.83
CA ASP A 467 -5.03 16.99 3.40
C ASP A 467 -5.28 17.01 4.91
N LEU A 468 -4.25 16.68 5.69
CA LEU A 468 -4.32 16.34 7.09
C LEU A 468 -4.00 17.53 7.98
N SER A 469 -4.91 17.85 8.91
CA SER A 469 -4.69 18.89 9.93
C SER A 469 -5.26 18.49 11.29
N PHE A 470 -4.65 18.98 12.37
CA PHE A 470 -5.14 18.77 13.74
C PHE A 470 -6.07 19.89 14.13
N ARG A 471 -7.34 19.59 14.39
CA ARG A 471 -8.38 20.60 14.66
C ARG A 471 -9.13 20.31 15.95
N ILE A 472 -9.61 21.40 16.58
CA ILE A 472 -10.49 21.37 17.75
C ILE A 472 -11.82 22.03 17.41
N GLY A 473 -12.91 21.59 18.06
CA GLY A 473 -14.24 22.10 17.80
C GLY A 473 -14.81 21.69 16.44
N THR A 474 -14.24 20.65 15.83
CA THR A 474 -14.76 20.07 14.60
C THR A 474 -16.11 19.41 14.82
N PRO A 475 -16.90 19.28 13.76
CA PRO A 475 -18.28 18.87 13.82
C PRO A 475 -18.45 17.35 13.94
N HIS A 476 -18.12 16.82 15.07
CA HIS A 476 -18.59 15.49 15.46
C HIS A 476 -20.01 15.55 16.04
N ALA A 477 -20.52 16.74 16.31
CA ALA A 477 -21.91 16.97 16.67
C ALA A 477 -22.73 17.14 15.39
N PHE A 478 -23.12 16.05 14.78
CA PHE A 478 -24.11 16.07 13.71
C PHE A 478 -25.46 16.44 14.34
N PRO A 479 -26.07 17.60 13.97
CA PRO A 479 -27.34 17.99 14.54
C PRO A 479 -28.38 16.88 14.32
N GLY A 480 -28.97 16.39 15.43
CA GLY A 480 -29.99 15.35 15.41
C GLY A 480 -29.49 13.90 15.35
N MET A 481 -28.18 13.65 15.32
CA MET A 481 -27.65 12.28 15.16
C MET A 481 -26.85 11.76 16.38
N GLN A 482 -26.82 12.47 17.48
CA GLN A 482 -26.22 12.02 18.75
C GLN A 482 -24.85 11.30 18.59
N GLY A 483 -23.96 11.87 17.77
CA GLY A 483 -22.64 11.31 17.52
C GLY A 483 -22.59 10.17 16.47
N GLN A 484 -23.62 9.99 15.70
CA GLN A 484 -23.63 9.07 14.55
C GLN A 484 -23.13 9.77 13.28
N TYR A 485 -22.46 9.03 12.43
CA TYR A 485 -21.94 9.48 11.14
C TYR A 485 -22.78 8.88 10.00
N ASN A 486 -23.42 9.72 9.19
CA ASN A 486 -24.22 9.28 8.06
C ASN A 486 -23.48 9.54 6.75
N PHE A 487 -22.85 8.54 6.21
CA PHE A 487 -22.05 8.63 4.99
C PHE A 487 -22.88 9.01 3.77
N ALA A 488 -24.10 8.52 3.64
CA ALA A 488 -24.95 8.82 2.49
C ALA A 488 -25.33 10.30 2.43
N THR A 489 -25.53 10.95 3.57
CA THR A 489 -25.83 12.38 3.62
C THR A 489 -24.57 13.23 3.53
N ASN A 490 -23.46 12.74 4.00
CA ASN A 490 -22.17 13.44 3.99
C ASN A 490 -21.65 13.71 2.57
N GLN A 491 -21.83 12.77 1.68
CA GLN A 491 -21.46 12.96 0.27
C GLN A 491 -22.40 13.94 -0.45
N ARG A 492 -23.52 14.31 0.15
CA ARG A 492 -24.52 15.23 -0.39
C ARG A 492 -24.50 16.63 0.24
N GLY A 493 -23.43 16.99 0.93
CA GLY A 493 -23.26 18.33 1.52
C GLY A 493 -24.08 18.60 2.79
N ASN A 494 -24.58 17.56 3.47
CA ASN A 494 -25.28 17.71 4.75
C ASN A 494 -24.34 17.69 5.96
N TRP A 495 -23.10 18.05 5.76
CA TRP A 495 -22.12 18.22 6.82
C TRP A 495 -22.47 19.40 7.72
N VAL A 496 -22.12 19.28 8.98
CA VAL A 496 -22.02 20.48 9.80
C VAL A 496 -20.88 21.33 9.24
N LYS A 497 -21.23 22.44 8.63
CA LYS A 497 -20.30 23.36 7.99
C LYS A 497 -19.44 24.11 9.00
N ASN A 498 -18.54 23.40 9.65
CA ASN A 498 -17.60 24.01 10.59
C ASN A 498 -16.31 23.18 10.64
N LYS A 499 -15.29 23.66 9.98
CA LYS A 499 -13.96 23.02 10.02
C LYS A 499 -13.30 23.01 11.40
N GLY A 500 -13.91 23.65 12.39
CA GLY A 500 -13.23 23.91 13.65
C GLY A 500 -12.04 24.85 13.47
N THR A 501 -11.16 24.92 14.47
CA THR A 501 -9.95 25.74 14.43
C THR A 501 -8.71 24.84 14.45
N LEU A 502 -7.63 25.32 13.85
CA LEU A 502 -6.33 24.63 13.94
C LEU A 502 -5.91 24.57 15.42
N ALA A 503 -5.65 23.36 15.89
CA ALA A 503 -5.28 23.10 17.27
C ALA A 503 -3.75 22.97 17.44
N LEU A 504 -3.12 22.22 16.52
CA LEU A 504 -1.70 21.88 16.59
C LEU A 504 -1.04 22.04 15.23
N ARG A 505 0.22 22.41 15.23
CA ARG A 505 1.09 22.37 14.05
C ARG A 505 1.79 21.05 13.94
N GLN A 506 2.14 20.72 12.73
CA GLN A 506 2.92 19.55 12.36
C GLN A 506 4.33 20.01 12.00
N TYR A 507 5.33 19.42 12.59
CA TYR A 507 6.73 19.68 12.25
C TYR A 507 7.22 18.53 11.39
N GLN A 508 7.13 18.71 10.07
CA GLN A 508 7.57 17.69 9.12
C GLN A 508 9.08 17.54 9.19
N ILE A 509 9.55 16.33 9.43
CA ILE A 509 10.97 15.99 9.58
C ILE A 509 11.49 15.06 8.50
N ALA A 510 10.60 14.35 7.80
CA ALA A 510 10.96 13.43 6.72
C ALA A 510 9.92 13.38 5.61
N SER A 511 10.39 12.98 4.43
CA SER A 511 9.63 12.57 3.25
C SER A 511 9.81 11.08 3.00
N GLU A 512 9.39 10.57 1.83
CA GLU A 512 9.64 9.19 1.43
C GLU A 512 11.13 8.84 1.49
N GLY A 513 11.99 9.70 1.00
CA GLY A 513 13.44 9.51 0.97
C GLY A 513 14.16 9.75 2.30
N GLY A 514 13.44 9.83 3.42
CA GLY A 514 14.01 9.98 4.76
C GLY A 514 14.07 11.40 5.29
N LEU A 515 14.94 11.63 6.27
CA LEU A 515 15.04 12.93 6.94
C LEU A 515 15.31 14.08 5.96
N LEU A 516 14.50 15.12 6.07
CA LEU A 516 14.68 16.37 5.34
C LEU A 516 15.98 17.08 5.79
N PRO A 517 16.53 17.98 4.97
CA PRO A 517 17.61 18.83 5.43
C PRO A 517 17.24 19.64 6.67
N ASN A 518 16.03 20.18 6.72
CA ASN A 518 15.53 20.96 7.85
C ASN A 518 14.04 20.63 8.09
N ALA A 519 13.58 20.78 9.31
CA ALA A 519 12.18 20.63 9.62
C ALA A 519 11.33 21.74 8.99
N ILE A 520 10.15 21.38 8.51
CA ILE A 520 9.17 22.30 7.91
C ILE A 520 7.95 22.39 8.82
N VAL A 521 7.54 23.60 9.16
CA VAL A 521 6.33 23.82 9.97
C VAL A 521 5.12 23.83 9.04
N ARG A 522 4.13 22.98 9.33
CA ARG A 522 2.95 22.79 8.50
C ARG A 522 1.69 22.92 9.33
N ASP A 523 0.69 23.63 8.81
CA ASP A 523 -0.67 23.67 9.36
C ASP A 523 -1.50 22.48 8.81
N SER A 524 -1.22 22.05 7.58
CA SER A 524 -1.73 20.82 6.99
C SER A 524 -0.69 20.13 6.12
N ILE A 525 -0.90 18.84 5.85
CA ILE A 525 -0.01 18.01 5.03
C ILE A 525 -0.83 17.17 4.07
N GLN A 526 -0.50 17.24 2.80
CA GLN A 526 -1.08 16.37 1.78
C GLN A 526 -0.41 15.01 1.77
N ILE A 527 -1.23 13.97 1.69
CA ILE A 527 -0.82 12.57 1.54
C ILE A 527 -1.56 11.99 0.34
N TRP A 528 -0.83 11.66 -0.70
CA TRP A 528 -1.32 10.94 -1.87
C TRP A 528 -1.07 9.43 -1.72
N PRO A 529 -1.65 8.58 -2.58
CA PRO A 529 -1.32 7.16 -2.58
C PRO A 529 0.18 6.91 -2.60
N ALA A 530 0.64 6.00 -1.75
CA ALA A 530 2.03 5.63 -1.48
C ALA A 530 2.92 6.69 -0.85
N LYS A 531 2.53 7.96 -0.79
CA LYS A 531 3.34 8.98 -0.13
C LYS A 531 3.47 8.74 1.36
N ARG A 532 4.64 9.03 1.89
CA ARG A 532 4.91 9.03 3.33
C ARG A 532 5.40 10.39 3.77
N ARG A 533 4.97 10.80 4.96
CA ARG A 533 5.44 12.01 5.64
C ARG A 533 5.58 11.71 7.12
N GLU A 534 6.65 12.20 7.71
CA GLU A 534 6.85 12.05 9.13
C GLU A 534 6.84 13.40 9.82
N VAL A 535 6.07 13.47 10.90
CA VAL A 535 5.85 14.72 11.61
C VAL A 535 6.02 14.54 13.11
N ILE A 536 6.50 15.61 13.76
CA ILE A 536 6.42 15.73 15.21
C ILE A 536 5.21 16.60 15.53
N VAL A 537 4.42 16.15 16.51
CA VAL A 537 3.26 16.89 17.05
C VAL A 537 3.43 17.00 18.57
N ASP A 538 3.27 18.21 19.10
CA ASP A 538 3.34 18.47 20.55
C ASP A 538 1.93 18.58 21.12
N PHE A 539 1.55 17.61 21.95
CA PHE A 539 0.27 17.60 22.64
C PHE A 539 0.28 18.30 24.00
N SER A 540 1.35 18.99 24.33
CA SER A 540 1.43 19.77 25.58
C SER A 540 0.94 21.20 25.44
N THR A 541 1.06 21.79 24.22
CA THR A 541 0.70 23.18 23.93
C THR A 541 -0.06 23.30 22.61
N ASP A 542 -1.00 24.26 22.57
CA ASP A 542 -1.76 24.59 21.33
C ASP A 542 -0.91 25.44 20.35
N VAL A 543 -1.48 25.76 19.19
CA VAL A 543 -0.83 26.62 18.17
C VAL A 543 -0.46 28.01 18.65
N ASN A 544 -1.06 28.48 19.76
CA ASN A 544 -0.83 29.78 20.37
C ASN A 544 0.17 29.69 21.55
N GLY A 545 0.67 28.49 21.88
CA GLY A 545 1.56 28.26 22.98
C GLY A 545 0.87 28.08 24.34
N ASN A 546 -0.44 27.96 24.40
CA ASN A 546 -1.16 27.71 25.64
C ASN A 546 -1.09 26.23 26.04
N PRO A 547 -0.93 25.91 27.35
CA PRO A 547 -1.00 24.52 27.80
C PRO A 547 -2.37 23.87 27.48
N ILE A 548 -2.33 22.65 26.96
CA ILE A 548 -3.55 21.89 26.65
C ILE A 548 -4.01 21.16 27.92
N PRO A 549 -5.26 21.35 28.39
CA PRO A 549 -5.81 20.60 29.52
C PRO A 549 -5.92 19.10 29.23
N SER A 550 -5.78 18.25 30.28
CA SER A 550 -6.17 16.83 30.18
C SER A 550 -7.66 16.71 29.90
N GLY A 551 -8.06 15.71 29.12
CA GLY A 551 -9.43 15.53 28.65
C GLY A 551 -9.78 16.33 27.39
N THR A 552 -8.90 17.21 26.91
CA THR A 552 -9.11 17.90 25.62
C THR A 552 -9.20 16.89 24.48
N VAL A 553 -10.15 17.11 23.58
CA VAL A 553 -10.34 16.30 22.36
C VAL A 553 -9.90 17.11 21.17
N ILE A 554 -8.99 16.54 20.39
CA ILE A 554 -8.50 17.05 19.11
C ILE A 554 -8.78 16.00 18.04
N TYR A 555 -8.97 16.42 16.81
CA TYR A 555 -9.18 15.51 15.69
C TYR A 555 -8.10 15.69 14.63
N LEU A 556 -7.53 14.58 14.15
CA LEU A 556 -6.87 14.57 12.85
C LEU A 556 -7.98 14.55 11.80
N THR A 557 -7.99 15.53 10.94
CA THR A 557 -9.06 15.74 9.94
C THR A 557 -8.49 15.69 8.54
N ASN A 558 -9.32 15.20 7.59
CA ASN A 558 -9.07 15.36 6.16
C ASN A 558 -9.91 16.53 5.64
N THR A 559 -9.27 17.52 5.04
CA THR A 559 -9.92 18.71 4.47
C THR A 559 -9.91 18.70 2.94
N LEU A 560 -9.40 17.66 2.30
CA LEU A 560 -9.38 17.52 0.85
C LEU A 560 -10.56 16.64 0.41
N GLN A 561 -11.48 17.24 -0.33
CA GLN A 561 -12.62 16.54 -0.91
C GLN A 561 -12.20 15.83 -2.20
N MET A 562 -12.58 14.56 -2.33
CA MET A 562 -12.58 13.83 -3.61
C MET A 562 -13.97 13.26 -3.83
N LEU A 563 -14.61 13.61 -4.94
CA LEU A 563 -15.91 13.08 -5.34
C LEU A 563 -15.81 11.73 -6.03
N ASN A 564 -14.63 11.46 -6.61
CA ASN A 564 -14.30 10.21 -7.28
C ASN A 564 -12.78 10.01 -7.22
N GLY A 565 -12.27 8.87 -7.71
CA GLY A 565 -10.83 8.58 -7.71
C GLY A 565 -9.99 9.37 -8.73
N ARG A 566 -10.53 10.40 -9.33
CA ARG A 566 -9.91 11.13 -10.44
C ARG A 566 -8.93 12.21 -9.99
N LYS A 567 -9.39 13.13 -9.16
CA LYS A 567 -8.60 14.24 -8.62
C LYS A 567 -9.29 14.87 -7.40
N ALA A 568 -8.57 15.70 -6.69
CA ALA A 568 -9.18 16.58 -5.69
C ALA A 568 -10.22 17.49 -6.34
N THR A 569 -11.35 17.68 -5.67
CA THR A 569 -12.42 18.57 -6.14
C THR A 569 -11.98 20.03 -5.99
N ASP A 570 -11.99 20.77 -7.05
CA ASP A 570 -11.62 22.18 -7.03
C ASP A 570 -12.86 23.13 -6.86
N PRO A 571 -12.64 24.41 -6.51
CA PRO A 571 -13.72 25.34 -6.25
C PRO A 571 -14.67 25.61 -7.44
N THR A 572 -14.28 25.21 -8.63
CA THR A 572 -15.06 25.47 -9.86
C THR A 572 -15.92 24.29 -10.26
N GLU A 573 -15.75 23.12 -9.60
CA GLU A 573 -16.46 21.90 -9.94
C GLU A 573 -17.82 21.79 -9.23
N PRO A 574 -18.85 21.23 -9.92
CA PRO A 574 -20.10 20.88 -9.27
C PRO A 574 -19.89 19.90 -8.11
N GLY A 575 -20.47 20.22 -6.96
CA GLY A 575 -20.34 19.38 -5.76
C GLY A 575 -19.19 19.77 -4.85
N PHE A 576 -18.37 20.77 -5.19
CA PHE A 576 -17.36 21.30 -4.29
C PHE A 576 -18.01 21.86 -3.01
N ASP A 577 -17.47 21.44 -1.88
CA ASP A 577 -17.83 21.97 -0.57
C ASP A 577 -16.59 22.60 0.09
N GLY A 578 -16.53 23.92 0.11
CA GLY A 578 -15.43 24.68 0.71
C GLY A 578 -15.29 24.44 2.23
N ASP A 579 -16.30 23.88 2.88
CA ASP A 579 -16.29 23.52 4.29
C ASP A 579 -16.03 22.03 4.54
N TYR A 580 -15.68 21.27 3.51
CA TYR A 580 -15.37 19.86 3.66
C TYR A 580 -14.29 19.63 4.73
N CYS A 581 -14.62 18.82 5.73
CA CYS A 581 -13.73 18.51 6.83
C CYS A 581 -14.20 17.22 7.52
N VAL A 582 -13.48 16.12 7.33
CA VAL A 582 -13.80 14.83 7.91
C VAL A 582 -12.83 14.51 9.03
N PRO A 583 -13.28 14.38 10.29
CA PRO A 583 -12.44 13.87 11.35
C PRO A 583 -12.22 12.37 11.15
N ILE A 584 -10.97 11.97 10.91
CA ILE A 584 -10.60 10.57 10.63
C ILE A 584 -10.04 9.85 11.85
N LEU A 585 -9.49 10.60 12.82
CA LEU A 585 -8.96 10.06 14.07
C LEU A 585 -9.29 11.04 15.21
N LYS A 586 -9.91 10.52 16.27
CA LYS A 586 -10.11 11.27 17.52
C LYS A 586 -8.92 11.08 18.43
N ILE A 587 -8.44 12.17 19.00
CA ILE A 587 -7.31 12.18 19.95
C ILE A 587 -7.79 12.74 21.27
N VAL A 588 -7.58 11.98 22.34
CA VAL A 588 -7.93 12.36 23.69
C VAL A 588 -6.64 12.61 24.47
N ILE A 589 -6.49 13.82 24.99
CA ILE A 589 -5.29 14.22 25.72
C ILE A 589 -5.38 13.70 27.16
N GLU A 590 -4.41 12.92 27.57
CA GLU A 590 -4.26 12.43 28.95
C GLU A 590 -3.24 13.27 29.74
N ASP A 591 -2.90 12.82 30.95
CA ASP A 591 -1.90 13.48 31.80
C ASP A 591 -0.49 13.43 31.18
N ALA A 592 0.38 14.32 31.67
CA ALA A 592 1.73 14.42 31.16
C ALA A 592 2.55 13.14 31.41
N ALA A 593 3.45 12.84 30.49
CA ALA A 593 4.47 11.82 30.63
C ALA A 593 5.86 12.43 30.43
N PRO A 594 6.94 11.80 30.93
CA PRO A 594 8.29 12.26 30.68
C PRO A 594 8.56 12.42 29.17
N ASP A 595 9.23 13.50 28.82
CA ASP A 595 9.55 13.84 27.44
C ASP A 595 10.89 14.59 27.38
N THR A 596 11.88 13.93 26.81
CA THR A 596 13.21 14.54 26.60
C THR A 596 13.46 14.83 25.12
N SER A 597 12.47 14.56 24.26
CA SER A 597 12.58 14.79 22.84
C SER A 597 12.60 16.28 22.48
N VAL A 598 13.03 16.58 21.26
CA VAL A 598 13.17 17.94 20.75
C VAL A 598 12.39 18.08 19.47
N ILE A 599 11.67 19.21 19.31
CA ILE A 599 11.23 19.66 17.99
C ILE A 599 12.41 20.38 17.35
N PRO A 600 12.99 19.85 16.27
CA PRO A 600 14.11 20.52 15.61
C PRO A 600 13.68 21.89 15.08
N SER A 601 14.48 22.89 15.31
CA SER A 601 14.29 24.20 14.70
C SER A 601 14.38 24.09 13.17
N PRO A 602 13.61 24.88 12.41
CA PRO A 602 13.77 24.94 10.94
C PRO A 602 15.18 25.33 10.45
N ARG A 603 16.04 25.76 11.35
CA ARG A 603 17.46 26.05 11.07
C ARG A 603 18.41 24.93 11.48
N THR A 604 17.89 23.89 12.15
CA THR A 604 18.69 22.73 12.56
C THR A 604 18.84 21.80 11.35
N LEU A 605 20.06 21.49 10.98
CA LEU A 605 20.32 20.46 9.97
C LEU A 605 19.97 19.09 10.55
N LEU A 606 19.00 18.40 9.95
CA LEU A 606 18.63 17.03 10.30
C LEU A 606 19.54 16.06 9.54
N ARG A 607 19.49 16.09 8.21
CA ARG A 607 20.38 15.35 7.32
C ARG A 607 20.65 16.19 6.08
N ALA A 608 21.90 16.32 5.69
CA ALA A 608 22.22 17.02 4.45
C ALA A 608 21.60 16.27 3.25
N ALA A 609 21.02 17.00 2.32
CA ALA A 609 20.61 16.40 1.06
C ALA A 609 21.84 15.89 0.30
N PRO A 610 21.77 14.76 -0.39
CA PRO A 610 22.80 14.35 -1.32
C PRO A 610 22.92 15.39 -2.45
N PRO A 611 24.11 15.62 -2.99
CA PRO A 611 24.28 16.60 -4.07
C PRO A 611 23.45 16.17 -5.29
N PHE A 612 22.73 17.09 -5.88
CA PHE A 612 22.05 16.89 -7.15
C PHE A 612 22.21 18.13 -8.05
N ASP A 613 22.15 17.91 -9.34
CA ASP A 613 22.32 18.97 -10.31
C ASP A 613 20.96 19.55 -10.72
N VAL A 614 20.64 20.72 -10.19
CA VAL A 614 19.40 21.44 -10.51
C VAL A 614 19.38 21.97 -11.95
N THR A 615 20.52 21.95 -12.64
CA THR A 615 20.65 22.40 -14.02
C THR A 615 20.74 21.25 -15.03
N ALA A 616 20.63 20.01 -14.53
CA ALA A 616 20.72 18.84 -15.37
C ALA A 616 19.69 18.89 -16.49
N GLN A 617 20.17 18.70 -17.71
CA GLN A 617 19.31 18.71 -18.88
C GLN A 617 18.49 17.41 -18.94
N LYS A 618 17.21 17.54 -19.22
CA LYS A 618 16.31 16.42 -19.39
C LYS A 618 16.76 15.54 -20.56
N VAL A 619 16.94 14.25 -20.29
CA VAL A 619 17.42 13.28 -21.28
C VAL A 619 16.34 12.29 -21.70
N ARG A 620 15.24 12.20 -20.95
CA ARG A 620 14.09 11.31 -21.24
C ARG A 620 12.80 12.01 -20.86
N ASP A 621 11.72 11.61 -21.57
CA ASP A 621 10.35 12.03 -21.28
C ASP A 621 9.45 10.81 -21.17
N PHE A 622 8.63 10.78 -20.13
CA PHE A 622 7.57 9.82 -19.89
C PHE A 622 6.25 10.57 -19.80
N THR A 623 5.41 10.39 -20.81
CA THR A 623 4.11 11.07 -20.89
C THR A 623 3.00 10.07 -20.58
N LEU A 624 2.26 10.38 -19.54
CA LEU A 624 1.11 9.62 -19.09
C LEU A 624 -0.10 10.00 -19.93
N VAL A 625 -0.71 9.02 -20.57
CA VAL A 625 -1.87 9.25 -21.45
C VAL A 625 -2.95 8.20 -21.21
N ARG A 626 -4.18 8.57 -21.47
CA ARG A 626 -5.30 7.65 -21.55
C ARG A 626 -5.65 7.41 -22.99
N SER A 627 -5.72 6.14 -23.41
CA SER A 627 -6.14 5.81 -24.76
C SER A 627 -7.60 6.22 -24.97
N GLY A 628 -7.90 6.88 -26.07
CA GLY A 628 -9.27 7.13 -26.49
C GLY A 628 -9.78 5.93 -27.30
N THR A 629 -10.84 5.29 -26.87
CA THR A 629 -11.39 4.17 -27.61
C THR A 629 -12.75 4.51 -28.20
N ALA A 630 -12.84 4.44 -29.50
CA ALA A 630 -14.13 4.35 -30.18
C ALA A 630 -14.61 2.89 -30.06
N GLY A 631 -15.32 2.57 -28.98
CA GLY A 631 -15.96 1.26 -28.78
C GLY A 631 -15.11 0.17 -28.11
N GLY A 632 -14.05 0.52 -27.39
CA GLY A 632 -13.23 -0.37 -26.57
C GLY A 632 -12.83 0.30 -25.24
N GLU A 633 -12.17 -0.45 -24.40
CA GLU A 633 -11.75 -0.03 -23.08
C GLU A 633 -10.65 1.02 -23.14
N ALA A 634 -10.68 2.01 -22.24
CA ALA A 634 -9.62 2.99 -22.16
C ALA A 634 -8.48 2.42 -21.33
N GLU A 635 -7.33 2.23 -21.93
CA GLU A 635 -6.11 1.85 -21.25
C GLU A 635 -5.34 3.09 -20.79
N TRP A 636 -4.54 2.93 -19.75
CA TRP A 636 -3.57 3.90 -19.31
C TRP A 636 -2.21 3.54 -19.90
N LEU A 637 -1.58 4.49 -20.58
CA LEU A 637 -0.37 4.25 -21.34
C LEU A 637 0.74 5.21 -20.92
N ILE A 638 1.98 4.79 -21.09
CA ILE A 638 3.14 5.67 -20.96
C ILE A 638 3.83 5.75 -22.32
N ASN A 639 3.97 6.98 -22.84
CA ASN A 639 4.46 7.24 -24.21
C ASN A 639 3.62 6.55 -25.29
N ASN A 640 2.30 6.41 -25.07
CA ASN A 640 1.37 5.67 -25.94
C ASN A 640 1.70 4.16 -26.09
N LEU A 641 2.39 3.59 -25.10
CA LEU A 641 2.74 2.17 -25.08
C LEU A 641 2.12 1.53 -23.83
N ALA A 642 1.54 0.36 -24.00
CA ALA A 642 1.22 -0.53 -22.89
C ALA A 642 2.52 -1.09 -22.30
N PHE A 643 2.45 -1.49 -21.05
CA PHE A 643 3.60 -2.08 -20.36
C PHE A 643 4.05 -3.37 -21.07
N ASP A 644 5.34 -3.42 -21.41
CA ASP A 644 5.99 -4.63 -21.92
C ASP A 644 7.29 -4.87 -21.12
N PRO A 645 7.31 -5.92 -20.28
CA PRO A 645 8.47 -6.23 -19.47
C PRO A 645 9.73 -6.56 -20.28
N SER A 646 9.58 -6.96 -21.54
CA SER A 646 10.70 -7.27 -22.44
C SER A 646 11.27 -6.05 -23.17
N ALA A 647 10.57 -4.92 -23.12
CA ALA A 647 10.90 -3.69 -23.84
C ALA A 647 11.05 -2.47 -22.92
N PRO A 648 12.11 -2.39 -22.11
CA PRO A 648 12.33 -1.26 -21.21
C PRO A 648 12.46 0.05 -21.98
N LEU A 649 11.78 1.09 -21.49
CA LEU A 649 11.80 2.42 -22.13
C LEU A 649 13.10 3.21 -21.84
N ALA A 650 13.92 2.75 -20.88
CA ALA A 650 15.17 3.37 -20.54
C ALA A 650 16.25 2.34 -20.18
N LEU A 651 17.49 2.66 -20.54
CA LEU A 651 18.68 1.87 -20.21
C LEU A 651 19.74 2.78 -19.54
N PRO A 652 19.47 3.26 -18.32
CA PRO A 652 20.45 4.08 -17.61
C PRO A 652 21.70 3.26 -17.28
N VAL A 653 22.85 3.91 -17.32
CA VAL A 653 24.13 3.27 -17.04
C VAL A 653 24.42 3.32 -15.55
N TRP A 654 24.81 2.20 -14.97
CA TRP A 654 25.20 2.10 -13.58
C TRP A 654 26.33 3.12 -13.23
N GLY A 655 26.18 3.80 -12.11
CA GLY A 655 27.10 4.85 -11.66
C GLY A 655 26.79 6.24 -12.21
N THR A 656 25.75 6.38 -13.04
CA THR A 656 25.36 7.69 -13.62
C THR A 656 24.13 8.30 -12.94
N ALA A 657 23.81 9.51 -13.38
CA ALA A 657 22.57 10.21 -13.02
C ALA A 657 21.92 10.78 -14.29
N GLU A 658 20.62 10.86 -14.27
CA GLU A 658 19.82 11.41 -15.38
C GLU A 658 18.72 12.34 -14.85
N ALA A 659 18.34 13.34 -15.65
CA ALA A 659 17.13 14.11 -15.44
C ALA A 659 16.02 13.58 -16.35
N TRP A 660 14.87 13.26 -15.77
CA TRP A 660 13.71 12.69 -16.46
C TRP A 660 12.52 13.63 -16.38
N GLY A 661 11.83 13.84 -17.51
CA GLY A 661 10.54 14.50 -17.55
C GLY A 661 9.42 13.48 -17.29
N ILE A 662 8.58 13.79 -16.35
CA ILE A 662 7.34 13.02 -16.08
C ILE A 662 6.18 13.98 -16.37
N ASN A 663 5.40 13.67 -17.40
CA ASN A 663 4.40 14.58 -17.94
C ASN A 663 3.00 13.99 -17.82
N ASN A 664 2.09 14.68 -17.16
CA ASN A 664 0.69 14.30 -17.12
C ASN A 664 -0.04 14.85 -18.36
N GLY A 665 -0.16 14.04 -19.40
CA GLY A 665 -0.89 14.36 -20.64
C GLY A 665 -2.37 13.99 -20.63
N GLY A 666 -2.85 13.39 -19.56
CA GLY A 666 -4.16 12.71 -19.53
C GLY A 666 -5.30 13.50 -18.89
N GLY A 667 -6.14 14.12 -19.68
CA GLY A 667 -7.58 14.36 -19.51
C GLY A 667 -8.14 14.77 -18.12
N GLY A 668 -7.38 15.44 -17.24
CA GLY A 668 -7.90 15.95 -15.97
C GLY A 668 -7.82 14.95 -14.81
N TRP A 669 -6.88 14.04 -14.84
CA TRP A 669 -6.58 13.07 -13.77
C TRP A 669 -5.31 13.44 -13.02
N THR A 670 -5.24 13.10 -11.75
CA THR A 670 -4.00 13.15 -10.97
C THR A 670 -3.29 11.80 -11.04
N HIS A 671 -1.96 11.83 -11.06
CA HIS A 671 -1.14 10.62 -11.10
C HIS A 671 0.00 10.69 -10.08
N PRO A 672 -0.08 9.93 -8.97
CA PRO A 672 1.08 9.69 -8.12
C PRO A 672 2.02 8.68 -8.80
N MET A 673 3.06 9.16 -9.49
CA MET A 673 4.00 8.29 -10.20
C MET A 673 5.10 7.80 -9.27
N HIS A 674 5.09 6.51 -8.96
CA HIS A 674 6.15 5.83 -8.23
C HIS A 674 7.24 5.33 -9.16
N LEU A 675 8.48 5.42 -8.69
CA LEU A 675 9.67 4.99 -9.42
C LEU A 675 10.53 4.15 -8.47
N HIS A 676 10.68 2.88 -8.79
CA HIS A 676 11.44 1.92 -7.99
C HIS A 676 12.91 2.29 -7.83
N MET A 677 13.60 1.66 -6.94
CA MET A 677 15.02 1.74 -6.65
C MET A 677 15.40 3.02 -5.89
N GLU A 678 16.25 3.89 -6.45
CA GLU A 678 16.72 5.11 -5.78
C GLU A 678 15.72 6.26 -5.93
N GLU A 679 15.58 7.06 -4.89
CA GLU A 679 14.71 8.24 -4.88
C GLU A 679 15.21 9.29 -5.86
N HIS A 680 14.35 10.24 -6.12
CA HIS A 680 14.62 11.38 -6.98
C HIS A 680 14.52 12.70 -6.21
N HIS A 681 15.09 13.75 -6.80
CA HIS A 681 14.82 15.14 -6.45
C HIS A 681 14.00 15.81 -7.54
N VAL A 682 12.97 16.55 -7.16
CA VAL A 682 12.23 17.39 -8.11
C VAL A 682 13.08 18.60 -8.45
N ILE A 683 13.34 18.84 -9.75
CA ILE A 683 14.08 19.99 -10.25
C ILE A 683 13.13 21.14 -10.58
N SER A 684 12.01 20.84 -11.24
CA SER A 684 11.05 21.83 -11.66
C SER A 684 9.65 21.25 -11.87
N ARG A 685 8.64 22.09 -11.70
CA ARG A 685 7.24 21.82 -12.02
C ARG A 685 6.64 22.97 -12.81
N THR A 686 5.72 22.68 -13.71
CA THR A 686 4.99 23.73 -14.44
C THR A 686 3.90 24.36 -13.59
N SER A 687 3.33 23.62 -12.62
CA SER A 687 2.30 24.13 -11.71
C SER A 687 2.85 25.05 -10.61
N ASP A 688 4.06 24.79 -10.14
CA ASP A 688 4.73 25.56 -9.10
C ASP A 688 6.21 25.74 -9.39
N PRO A 689 6.60 26.80 -10.09
CA PRO A 689 8.00 27.07 -10.40
C PRO A 689 8.89 27.29 -9.18
N ALA A 690 8.31 27.63 -8.02
CA ALA A 690 9.05 27.84 -6.77
C ALA A 690 9.32 26.52 -6.03
N LEU A 691 8.78 25.43 -6.48
CA LEU A 691 8.70 24.12 -5.86
C LEU A 691 7.85 24.11 -4.57
N HIS A 692 6.98 23.14 -4.51
CA HIS A 692 6.16 22.92 -3.31
C HIS A 692 7.05 22.49 -2.14
N PRO A 693 6.73 22.85 -0.89
CA PRO A 693 7.45 22.36 0.28
C PRO A 693 7.64 20.84 0.31
N ASP A 694 6.72 20.08 -0.27
CA ASP A 694 6.81 18.64 -0.37
C ASP A 694 7.93 18.16 -1.32
N ASP A 695 8.39 18.98 -2.25
CA ASP A 695 9.47 18.67 -3.19
C ASP A 695 10.86 19.00 -2.65
N THR A 696 10.98 19.48 -1.42
CA THR A 696 12.27 19.87 -0.83
C THR A 696 13.09 18.68 -0.35
N GLY A 697 12.50 17.52 -0.22
CA GLY A 697 13.13 16.26 0.15
C GLY A 697 13.44 15.37 -1.05
N LYS A 698 13.97 14.19 -0.76
CA LYS A 698 14.00 13.09 -1.71
C LYS A 698 12.64 12.43 -1.72
N GLU A 699 12.17 12.08 -2.89
CA GLU A 699 10.84 11.49 -3.11
C GLU A 699 10.97 10.21 -3.93
N ASP A 700 10.04 9.28 -3.77
CA ASP A 700 9.89 8.14 -4.67
C ASP A 700 8.58 8.19 -5.46
N VAL A 701 7.67 9.07 -5.06
CA VAL A 701 6.40 9.31 -5.74
C VAL A 701 6.34 10.76 -6.23
N VAL A 702 6.27 10.93 -7.55
CA VAL A 702 6.01 12.24 -8.17
C VAL A 702 4.51 12.47 -8.22
N ALA A 703 3.99 13.36 -7.40
CA ALA A 703 2.58 13.75 -7.46
C ALA A 703 2.37 14.71 -8.65
N LEU A 704 1.54 14.32 -9.60
CA LEU A 704 1.29 15.08 -10.83
C LEU A 704 -0.17 15.53 -10.88
N GLU A 705 -0.37 16.85 -10.91
CA GLU A 705 -1.66 17.45 -11.19
C GLU A 705 -2.03 17.35 -12.68
N PRO A 706 -3.31 17.53 -13.05
CA PRO A 706 -3.72 17.46 -14.45
C PRO A 706 -2.96 18.45 -15.35
N GLY A 707 -2.33 17.93 -16.41
CA GLY A 707 -1.58 18.75 -17.38
C GLY A 707 -0.20 19.20 -16.89
N GLU A 708 0.25 18.75 -15.73
CA GLU A 708 1.53 19.11 -15.15
C GLU A 708 2.70 18.41 -15.82
N GLN A 709 3.80 19.12 -15.95
CA GLN A 709 5.10 18.60 -16.34
C GLN A 709 6.09 18.81 -15.19
N THR A 710 6.77 17.73 -14.82
CA THR A 710 7.74 17.73 -13.72
C THR A 710 9.06 17.18 -14.23
N VAL A 711 10.16 17.80 -13.87
CA VAL A 711 11.52 17.28 -14.14
C VAL A 711 12.11 16.80 -12.83
N ILE A 712 12.59 15.58 -12.83
CA ILE A 712 13.21 14.93 -11.67
C ILE A 712 14.66 14.56 -11.98
N PHE A 713 15.50 14.58 -10.96
CA PHE A 713 16.90 14.13 -11.01
C PHE A 713 17.03 12.80 -10.29
N ARG A 714 17.57 11.78 -10.94
CA ARG A 714 17.75 10.43 -10.41
C ARG A 714 19.17 9.93 -10.57
N ARG A 715 19.57 9.01 -9.70
CA ARG A 715 20.84 8.28 -9.77
C ARG A 715 20.59 6.78 -9.92
N PHE A 716 21.61 6.06 -10.44
CA PHE A 716 21.54 4.63 -10.73
C PHE A 716 22.84 3.97 -10.25
N ARG A 717 22.98 3.77 -8.95
CA ARG A 717 24.27 3.46 -8.33
C ARG A 717 24.35 2.10 -7.67
N THR A 718 23.21 1.50 -7.28
CA THR A 718 23.25 0.41 -6.31
C THR A 718 23.30 -0.95 -6.98
N PHE A 719 22.33 -1.28 -7.79
CA PHE A 719 22.21 -2.60 -8.42
C PHE A 719 22.03 -2.51 -9.93
N LEU A 720 22.32 -3.59 -10.63
CA LEU A 720 22.02 -3.78 -12.04
C LEU A 720 20.68 -4.50 -12.21
N GLY A 721 20.02 -4.29 -13.34
CA GLY A 721 18.82 -5.05 -13.72
C GLY A 721 17.57 -4.22 -13.86
N ASN A 722 16.43 -4.87 -13.91
CA ASN A 722 15.15 -4.30 -14.28
C ASN A 722 14.40 -3.75 -13.07
N TYR A 723 13.81 -2.60 -13.30
CA TYR A 723 12.92 -1.91 -12.38
C TYR A 723 11.74 -1.32 -13.13
N VAL A 724 10.70 -0.93 -12.40
CA VAL A 724 9.50 -0.31 -12.98
C VAL A 724 9.23 1.07 -12.41
N GLY A 725 8.49 1.85 -13.18
CA GLY A 725 7.79 3.05 -12.73
C GLY A 725 6.35 2.98 -13.15
N HIS A 726 5.45 3.31 -12.25
CA HIS A 726 4.02 3.17 -12.46
C HIS A 726 3.22 4.22 -11.68
N CYS A 727 1.97 4.39 -12.08
CA CYS A 727 1.04 5.22 -11.33
C CYS A 727 0.57 4.50 -10.07
N HIS A 728 0.62 5.15 -8.92
CA HIS A 728 0.12 4.60 -7.67
C HIS A 728 -1.35 4.98 -7.37
N ASN A 729 -2.07 5.54 -8.35
CA ASN A 729 -3.49 5.28 -8.48
C ASN A 729 -3.58 3.85 -9.02
N LEU A 730 -3.80 2.88 -8.13
CA LEU A 730 -3.60 1.47 -8.44
C LEU A 730 -4.53 0.93 -9.54
N PRO A 731 -5.79 1.41 -9.69
CA PRO A 731 -6.56 1.12 -10.89
C PRO A 731 -5.88 1.54 -12.21
N HIS A 732 -5.09 2.60 -12.22
CA HIS A 732 -4.33 2.98 -13.41
C HIS A 732 -3.15 2.04 -13.65
N GLU A 733 -2.47 1.64 -12.59
CA GLU A 733 -1.39 0.64 -12.63
C GLU A 733 -1.90 -0.68 -13.21
N ASP A 734 -2.99 -1.21 -12.63
CA ASP A 734 -3.61 -2.46 -13.07
C ASP A 734 -4.04 -2.43 -14.54
N HIS A 735 -4.25 -1.23 -15.12
CA HIS A 735 -4.64 -1.00 -16.50
C HIS A 735 -3.50 -0.42 -17.36
N ASN A 736 -2.28 -0.92 -17.16
CA ASN A 736 -1.08 -0.65 -17.97
C ASN A 736 -0.35 0.69 -17.76
N MET A 737 -0.68 1.51 -16.75
CA MET A 737 0.12 2.72 -16.50
C MET A 737 1.44 2.38 -15.79
N MET A 738 2.28 1.65 -16.48
CA MET A 738 3.57 1.17 -16.02
C MET A 738 4.60 1.19 -17.16
N PHE A 739 5.86 1.36 -16.84
CA PHE A 739 6.98 1.19 -17.76
C PHE A 739 8.18 0.59 -17.06
N GLY A 740 9.01 -0.13 -17.80
CA GLY A 740 10.25 -0.70 -17.31
C GLY A 740 11.48 0.13 -17.68
N TRP A 741 12.50 0.05 -16.85
CA TRP A 741 13.87 0.42 -17.22
C TRP A 741 14.86 -0.62 -16.73
N THR A 742 16.05 -0.65 -17.35
CA THR A 742 17.12 -1.58 -16.97
C THR A 742 18.40 -0.82 -16.72
N ILE A 743 18.93 -0.95 -15.50
CA ILE A 743 20.23 -0.39 -15.15
C ILE A 743 21.31 -1.32 -15.73
N VAL A 744 22.11 -0.80 -16.65
CA VAL A 744 23.11 -1.57 -17.40
C VAL A 744 24.53 -1.25 -16.98
N LYS A 745 25.47 -2.17 -17.23
CA LYS A 745 26.90 -1.94 -17.01
C LYS A 745 27.43 -0.83 -17.90
N PRO A 746 28.38 -0.03 -17.40
CA PRO A 746 29.25 0.77 -18.27
C PRO A 746 29.94 -0.13 -19.30
N ARG A 747 29.96 0.29 -20.55
CA ARG A 747 30.68 -0.42 -21.63
C ARG A 747 32.18 -0.25 -21.52
#